data_f2dae60313efed5e178839fa98058702
#
_entry.id   f2dae60313efed5e178839fa98058702
#
_cell.length_a   1.000
_cell.length_b   1.000
_cell.length_c   1.000
_cell.angle_alpha   90.00
_cell.angle_beta   90.00
_cell.angle_gamma   90.00
#
_symmetry.space_group_name_H-M   'P 1'
#
loop_
_entity.id
_entity.type
_entity.pdbx_description
1 polymer ?
#
loop_
_entity_poly.entity_id
_entity_poly.type
_entity_poly.pdbx_seq_one_letter_code
_entity_poly.pdbx_strand_id
1 'polypeptide(L)'
;MKRLVGIIAFSIQLSVFSIQAHAQRPDSLVLDSAWQALLDSIDRMFTIQEVVVTAEESTGKSSASVINKDAMTHLQPSSFSDILQTLPGATTKDPNLTQTNTIRLREASNAAASSEYDASSLGTSFVIDGAPVSTDANMQYVQSDVSGADAKRTSVGAGVDMRSISTDDIEKVEIIRGIAGAEYGDVTSGVVKIERTSKPTPWRARFKADGFSKLLFFGKGIGWNNQNTVLNFGLDYLNAKADPTNTLENYQRITGSVRLQQKWQAADYKIRWQTNLDYTGSIDNEKIDPDIHRNREDSYRSEYHKLSWNNTVNLRQEGVEWWKFSLQANISGEIDRINQTRFVQLTTPKVPAIDNMKEGEAEVSLLPPKYVAQHSVEGLPLNVFIRPKAEFYFHTWMLEHKANAGIEWRYAKNFGRGQIYDLSRPLNYSSTLRPRAYYDIPATNQLAWYIQDDIVFPIHKHLSLELNLGLRGTSLLGLSSRYAISGKCYLDPRANITINFPFAQNKVYVAAAVGQHTKMPTLLQLSPNVQYMDQQALDKPVAPEDETMLIYTHIIDPTNYDLLPAQNLKWEVRAGFDIQKHKLSITYFEEDMRDAFRGLLRVEALHYSIAGNDYERLLPYSVTANGSRVYKQGVEWQYQSPRIKAICTRFTVNGAWLKTLYSNSERMFSTEKSPGVVNGINVQDHYIGLYDWTDGYIRESLNTNLVADVYIQKIGLTVSATFETTIFTASKTLEKNGRPVEYISSDDGLLHPYDAIAEQDPVLKTLIFDYNLGQFERRTIPFAGFLNLRVQKSITKFANVALYVNRLLDVQPDYPVSGANGGTVMIHRTASPYFGMEINLNI
;
A
#
# COMPACT_ATOMS: atom_id res chain seq x y z
N MET A 1 -13.93 26.59 3.20
CA MET A 1 -13.57 27.07 4.54
C MET A 1 -14.75 27.33 5.47
N LYS A 2 -15.75 28.19 5.13
CA LYS A 2 -16.89 28.47 6.05
C LYS A 2 -17.77 27.25 6.39
N ARG A 3 -17.87 26.23 5.54
CA ARG A 3 -18.60 24.98 5.83
C ARG A 3 -17.79 23.94 6.65
N LEU A 4 -16.48 23.99 6.58
CA LEU A 4 -15.59 23.11 7.37
C LEU A 4 -15.55 23.53 8.85
N VAL A 5 -15.61 24.84 9.11
CA VAL A 5 -15.64 25.41 10.48
C VAL A 5 -16.94 25.05 11.21
N GLY A 6 -18.07 24.94 10.49
CA GLY A 6 -19.35 24.49 11.05
C GLY A 6 -19.37 23.05 11.57
N ILE A 7 -18.63 22.16 10.90
CA ILE A 7 -18.53 20.74 11.30
C ILE A 7 -17.64 20.56 12.53
N ILE A 8 -16.60 21.37 12.65
CA ILE A 8 -15.70 21.37 13.83
C ILE A 8 -16.42 21.87 15.09
N ALA A 9 -17.35 22.83 14.96
CA ALA A 9 -18.15 23.34 16.10
C ALA A 9 -19.15 22.28 16.61
N PHE A 10 -19.67 21.40 15.78
CA PHE A 10 -20.59 20.33 16.17
C PHE A 10 -19.94 19.22 16.99
N SER A 11 -18.63 18.98 16.77
CA SER A 11 -17.85 17.94 17.51
C SER A 11 -17.55 18.33 18.96
N ILE A 12 -17.59 19.60 19.29
CA ILE A 12 -17.27 20.10 20.66
C ILE A 12 -18.48 19.96 21.61
N GLN A 13 -19.72 19.93 21.08
CA GLN A 13 -20.92 19.82 21.90
C GLN A 13 -21.29 18.40 22.33
N LEU A 14 -20.67 17.35 21.77
CA LEU A 14 -20.94 15.95 22.15
C LEU A 14 -20.14 15.46 23.37
N SER A 15 -19.31 16.28 23.97
CA SER A 15 -18.44 15.90 25.11
C SER A 15 -19.05 16.13 26.52
N VAL A 16 -20.34 16.49 26.60
CA VAL A 16 -20.98 16.69 27.91
C VAL A 16 -22.28 15.90 28.01
N PHE A 17 -22.20 14.59 28.09
CA PHE A 17 -23.28 13.78 28.64
C PHE A 17 -22.81 13.11 29.94
N SER A 18 -23.25 13.64 31.06
CA SER A 18 -23.10 13.03 32.37
C SER A 18 -24.08 11.85 32.51
N ILE A 19 -23.54 10.64 32.48
CA ILE A 19 -24.32 9.45 32.84
C ILE A 19 -24.10 9.20 34.33
N GLN A 20 -25.12 9.50 35.16
CA GLN A 20 -25.22 9.00 36.51
C GLN A 20 -25.75 7.56 36.49
N ALA A 21 -24.87 6.58 36.61
CA ALA A 21 -25.26 5.21 36.87
C ALA A 21 -24.85 4.84 38.31
N HIS A 22 -25.85 4.55 39.12
CA HIS A 22 -25.63 3.96 40.46
C HIS A 22 -25.46 2.45 40.28
N ALA A 23 -24.25 1.93 40.51
CA ALA A 23 -24.00 0.50 40.64
C ALA A 23 -23.56 0.15 42.05
N GLN A 24 -24.25 -0.80 42.67
CA GLN A 24 -23.88 -1.38 43.97
C GLN A 24 -22.53 -2.11 43.84
N ARG A 25 -21.66 -1.90 44.84
CA ARG A 25 -20.36 -2.55 44.97
C ARG A 25 -20.49 -4.04 45.30
N PRO A 26 -19.83 -4.95 44.60
CA PRO A 26 -19.44 -6.24 45.15
C PRO A 26 -18.10 -6.09 45.92
N ASP A 27 -17.97 -6.88 46.96
CA ASP A 27 -16.83 -6.88 47.88
C ASP A 27 -15.50 -7.12 47.17
N SER A 28 -14.47 -6.46 47.72
CA SER A 28 -13.09 -6.42 47.28
C SER A 28 -12.48 -7.81 47.02
N LEU A 29 -12.27 -8.17 45.80
CA LEU A 29 -11.29 -9.17 45.39
C LEU A 29 -9.91 -8.45 45.38
N VAL A 30 -9.09 -8.79 46.33
CA VAL A 30 -7.66 -8.46 46.33
C VAL A 30 -7.07 -9.22 45.13
N LEU A 31 -6.82 -8.53 44.04
CA LEU A 31 -6.07 -9.06 42.91
C LEU A 31 -4.65 -9.38 43.40
N ASP A 32 -4.30 -10.65 43.33
CA ASP A 32 -3.01 -11.21 43.75
C ASP A 32 -1.86 -10.46 43.06
N SER A 33 -0.80 -10.19 43.77
CA SER A 33 0.43 -9.52 43.28
C SER A 33 1.02 -10.21 42.05
N ALA A 34 0.67 -11.48 41.79
CA ALA A 34 0.97 -12.23 40.61
C ALA A 34 0.27 -11.67 39.35
N TRP A 35 -0.92 -11.12 39.50
CA TRP A 35 -1.66 -10.48 38.38
C TRP A 35 -1.08 -9.14 37.98
N GLN A 36 -0.71 -8.33 38.94
CA GLN A 36 -0.01 -7.07 38.63
C GLN A 36 1.34 -7.35 37.97
N ALA A 37 2.06 -8.39 38.45
CA ALA A 37 3.28 -8.84 37.83
C ALA A 37 3.07 -9.38 36.40
N LEU A 38 1.90 -10.00 36.10
CA LEU A 38 1.57 -10.53 34.78
C LEU A 38 1.09 -9.41 33.84
N LEU A 39 0.23 -8.50 34.30
CA LEU A 39 -0.16 -7.31 33.55
C LEU A 39 1.04 -6.40 33.25
N ASP A 40 1.92 -6.23 34.22
CA ASP A 40 3.22 -5.60 34.05
C ASP A 40 4.14 -6.42 33.15
N SER A 41 4.03 -7.76 33.11
CA SER A 41 4.80 -8.60 32.21
C SER A 41 4.24 -8.57 30.79
N ILE A 42 2.93 -8.46 30.62
CA ILE A 42 2.28 -8.26 29.32
C ILE A 42 2.63 -6.85 28.78
N ASP A 43 2.62 -5.81 29.61
CA ASP A 43 3.14 -4.49 29.24
C ASP A 43 4.67 -4.51 29.07
N ARG A 44 5.42 -5.29 29.85
CA ARG A 44 6.87 -5.47 29.72
C ARG A 44 7.27 -6.42 28.59
N MET A 45 6.40 -7.30 28.09
CA MET A 45 6.66 -8.04 26.85
C MET A 45 6.89 -7.14 25.63
N PHE A 46 6.51 -5.86 25.73
CA PHE A 46 6.74 -4.84 24.69
C PHE A 46 7.75 -3.76 25.10
N THR A 47 8.39 -3.87 26.27
CA THR A 47 9.42 -2.91 26.71
C THR A 47 10.80 -3.52 26.59
N ILE A 48 11.43 -3.31 25.46
CA ILE A 48 12.82 -3.71 25.23
C ILE A 48 13.73 -2.70 25.91
N GLN A 49 14.44 -3.13 26.95
CA GLN A 49 15.36 -2.28 27.75
C GLN A 49 16.80 -2.21 27.20
N GLU A 50 17.09 -2.88 26.09
CA GLU A 50 18.43 -2.88 25.49
C GLU A 50 18.41 -2.12 24.17
N VAL A 51 19.44 -1.28 23.90
CA VAL A 51 19.58 -0.56 22.63
C VAL A 51 19.75 -1.58 21.51
N VAL A 52 18.68 -1.84 20.78
CA VAL A 52 18.66 -2.72 19.62
C VAL A 52 18.63 -1.86 18.37
N VAL A 53 19.59 -2.05 17.51
CA VAL A 53 19.82 -1.24 16.31
C VAL A 53 19.11 -1.81 15.08
N THR A 54 18.61 -3.04 15.18
CA THR A 54 17.89 -3.75 14.11
C THR A 54 16.43 -4.00 14.51
N ALA A 55 15.59 -4.35 13.54
CA ALA A 55 14.25 -4.84 13.83
C ALA A 55 14.32 -6.13 14.67
N GLU A 56 13.39 -6.29 15.60
CA GLU A 56 13.21 -7.52 16.36
C GLU A 56 11.95 -8.24 15.93
N GLU A 57 12.06 -9.53 15.66
CA GLU A 57 10.88 -10.36 15.44
C GLU A 57 10.10 -10.58 16.74
N SER A 58 8.82 -10.34 16.70
CA SER A 58 7.93 -10.57 17.84
C SER A 58 7.92 -12.04 18.22
N THR A 59 8.10 -12.32 19.51
CA THR A 59 7.84 -13.66 20.08
C THR A 59 6.35 -13.87 20.40
N GLY A 60 5.50 -12.91 20.02
CA GLY A 60 4.07 -12.90 20.30
C GLY A 60 3.22 -13.74 19.32
N LYS A 61 1.95 -13.40 19.22
CA LYS A 61 0.89 -14.19 18.59
C LYS A 61 0.96 -14.27 17.06
N SER A 62 1.61 -13.32 16.38
CA SER A 62 1.70 -13.26 14.92
C SER A 62 3.11 -12.86 14.49
N SER A 63 3.51 -13.20 13.28
CA SER A 63 4.79 -12.74 12.72
C SER A 63 4.74 -11.23 12.50
N ALA A 64 5.54 -10.52 13.28
CA ALA A 64 5.65 -9.07 13.25
C ALA A 64 7.08 -8.64 13.54
N SER A 65 7.55 -7.62 12.84
CA SER A 65 8.83 -6.95 13.10
C SER A 65 8.59 -5.66 13.87
N VAL A 66 9.31 -5.48 14.97
CA VAL A 66 9.25 -4.29 15.81
C VAL A 66 10.53 -3.48 15.63
N ILE A 67 10.40 -2.22 15.27
CA ILE A 67 11.48 -1.27 15.07
C ILE A 67 11.31 -0.14 16.08
N ASN A 68 12.24 -0.04 17.01
CA ASN A 68 12.23 0.96 18.07
C ASN A 68 12.96 2.24 17.63
N LYS A 69 12.79 3.31 18.41
CA LYS A 69 13.42 4.62 18.18
C LYS A 69 14.94 4.54 17.99
N ASP A 70 15.63 3.71 18.76
CA ASP A 70 17.08 3.57 18.66
C ASP A 70 17.49 2.97 17.31
N ALA A 71 16.75 1.94 16.85
CA ALA A 71 16.92 1.37 15.51
C ALA A 71 16.61 2.40 14.42
N MET A 72 15.55 3.20 14.58
CA MET A 72 15.19 4.29 13.67
C MET A 72 16.31 5.35 13.57
N THR A 73 16.83 5.79 14.72
CA THR A 73 17.90 6.79 14.80
C THR A 73 19.17 6.27 14.13
N HIS A 74 19.47 4.98 14.28
CA HIS A 74 20.63 4.37 13.65
C HIS A 74 20.42 4.15 12.14
N LEU A 75 19.22 3.77 11.73
CA LEU A 75 18.85 3.55 10.33
C LEU A 75 18.89 4.83 9.49
N GLN A 76 18.61 5.99 10.09
CA GLN A 76 18.63 7.30 9.44
C GLN A 76 17.73 7.39 8.21
N PRO A 77 16.44 7.02 8.30
CA PRO A 77 15.58 6.97 7.14
C PRO A 77 15.30 8.37 6.58
N SER A 78 15.30 8.52 5.25
CA SER A 78 14.81 9.70 4.54
C SER A 78 13.31 9.60 4.28
N SER A 79 12.83 8.39 4.12
CA SER A 79 11.44 8.04 3.87
C SER A 79 11.04 6.83 4.70
N PHE A 80 9.75 6.64 4.90
CA PHE A 80 9.24 5.46 5.60
C PHE A 80 9.62 4.15 4.87
N SER A 81 9.78 4.17 3.55
CA SER A 81 10.24 3.00 2.78
C SER A 81 11.62 2.47 3.22
N ASP A 82 12.49 3.36 3.74
CA ASP A 82 13.81 2.94 4.20
C ASP A 82 13.77 2.04 5.44
N ILE A 83 12.67 2.10 6.20
CA ILE A 83 12.45 1.25 7.38
C ILE A 83 12.28 -0.21 6.97
N LEU A 84 11.70 -0.46 5.79
CA LEU A 84 11.40 -1.80 5.31
C LEU A 84 12.65 -2.64 5.06
N GLN A 85 13.83 -2.03 4.88
CA GLN A 85 15.09 -2.75 4.73
C GLN A 85 15.49 -3.54 5.99
N THR A 86 14.86 -3.28 7.14
CA THR A 86 15.10 -4.01 8.38
C THR A 86 14.32 -5.31 8.49
N LEU A 87 13.37 -5.56 7.58
CA LEU A 87 12.58 -6.78 7.55
C LEU A 87 13.42 -7.99 7.12
N PRO A 88 13.09 -9.22 7.56
CA PRO A 88 13.78 -10.41 7.13
C PRO A 88 13.82 -10.55 5.61
N GLY A 89 15.05 -10.75 5.06
CA GLY A 89 15.26 -10.90 3.63
C GLY A 89 15.04 -9.67 2.76
N ALA A 90 14.78 -8.51 3.37
CA ALA A 90 14.74 -7.25 2.63
C ALA A 90 16.15 -6.81 2.20
N THR A 91 16.22 -6.05 1.13
CA THR A 91 17.46 -5.47 0.59
C THR A 91 17.39 -3.95 0.63
N THR A 92 18.54 -3.31 0.82
CA THR A 92 18.65 -1.85 0.82
C THR A 92 18.41 -1.31 -0.59
N LYS A 93 17.54 -0.31 -0.67
CA LYS A 93 17.26 0.45 -1.90
C LYS A 93 17.66 1.90 -1.70
N ASP A 94 18.13 2.51 -2.77
CA ASP A 94 18.31 3.96 -2.75
C ASP A 94 16.95 4.66 -2.70
N PRO A 95 16.83 5.77 -1.97
CA PRO A 95 15.59 6.51 -1.91
C PRO A 95 15.18 7.00 -3.31
N ASN A 96 14.02 6.60 -3.78
CA ASN A 96 13.39 7.16 -4.96
C ASN A 96 12.13 7.89 -4.53
N LEU A 97 12.24 9.19 -4.27
CA LEU A 97 11.16 10.01 -3.72
C LEU A 97 10.39 10.79 -4.79
N THR A 98 10.77 10.70 -6.06
CA THR A 98 10.05 11.32 -7.18
C THR A 98 8.98 10.41 -7.77
N GLN A 99 8.95 9.15 -7.36
CA GLN A 99 7.90 8.18 -7.71
C GLN A 99 7.17 7.71 -6.45
N THR A 100 5.92 7.31 -6.60
CA THR A 100 5.14 6.75 -5.48
C THR A 100 5.82 5.53 -4.88
N ASN A 101 5.86 5.49 -3.55
CA ASN A 101 6.43 4.39 -2.79
C ASN A 101 5.32 3.65 -2.04
N THR A 102 4.87 2.53 -2.57
CA THR A 102 3.88 1.66 -1.93
C THR A 102 4.54 0.45 -1.29
N ILE A 103 3.94 -0.03 -0.19
CA ILE A 103 4.48 -1.16 0.57
C ILE A 103 4.11 -2.50 -0.07
N ARG A 104 5.04 -3.45 -0.04
CA ARG A 104 4.79 -4.85 -0.41
C ARG A 104 5.35 -5.76 0.65
N LEU A 105 4.52 -6.63 1.18
CA LEU A 105 4.88 -7.56 2.24
C LEU A 105 4.88 -8.99 1.70
N ARG A 106 5.93 -9.75 2.02
CA ARG A 106 6.07 -11.16 1.66
C ARG A 106 5.94 -11.42 0.15
N GLU A 107 6.54 -10.58 -0.67
CA GLU A 107 6.58 -10.77 -2.12
C GLU A 107 8.00 -10.98 -2.64
N ALA A 108 8.13 -11.97 -3.50
CA ALA A 108 9.40 -12.31 -4.12
C ALA A 108 9.68 -11.33 -5.26
N SER A 109 10.22 -10.21 -5.03
CA SER A 109 10.83 -9.29 -5.98
C SER A 109 10.70 -7.83 -5.56
N ASN A 110 11.73 -7.10 -5.87
CA ASN A 110 11.78 -5.65 -5.72
C ASN A 110 11.27 -4.88 -6.95
N ALA A 111 11.04 -5.57 -8.08
CA ALA A 111 10.44 -4.95 -9.26
C ALA A 111 8.95 -4.75 -9.02
N ALA A 112 8.42 -3.64 -9.53
CA ALA A 112 6.98 -3.45 -9.57
C ALA A 112 6.32 -4.67 -10.22
N ALA A 113 5.33 -5.28 -9.56
CA ALA A 113 4.36 -6.09 -10.29
C ALA A 113 3.77 -5.18 -11.38
N SER A 114 3.32 -5.74 -12.48
CA SER A 114 2.46 -4.95 -13.36
C SER A 114 1.31 -4.41 -12.51
N SER A 115 0.85 -3.20 -12.77
CA SER A 115 -0.25 -2.57 -12.01
C SER A 115 -1.49 -3.45 -11.90
N GLU A 116 -1.65 -4.39 -12.81
CA GLU A 116 -2.77 -5.33 -12.89
C GLU A 116 -2.81 -6.35 -11.74
N TYR A 117 -1.66 -6.67 -11.12
CA TYR A 117 -1.56 -7.66 -10.05
C TYR A 117 -1.20 -7.04 -8.69
N ASP A 118 -1.06 -5.70 -8.60
CA ASP A 118 -0.63 -5.03 -7.36
C ASP A 118 -1.78 -4.84 -6.36
N ALA A 119 -2.29 -5.95 -5.86
CA ALA A 119 -3.30 -5.96 -4.81
C ALA A 119 -2.72 -5.87 -3.39
N SER A 120 -1.42 -6.10 -3.23
CA SER A 120 -0.76 -6.24 -1.93
C SER A 120 -0.65 -4.92 -1.18
N SER A 121 -0.30 -3.86 -1.87
CA SER A 121 -0.15 -2.54 -1.29
C SER A 121 -1.49 -1.93 -0.89
N LEU A 122 -2.52 -2.08 -1.72
CA LEU A 122 -3.91 -1.69 -1.40
C LEU A 122 -4.42 -2.44 -0.16
N GLY A 123 -4.02 -3.70 0.00
CA GLY A 123 -4.37 -4.57 1.12
C GLY A 123 -3.55 -4.35 2.39
N THR A 124 -2.64 -3.35 2.44
CA THR A 124 -1.85 -3.04 3.63
C THR A 124 -2.38 -1.78 4.31
N SER A 125 -2.75 -1.90 5.59
CA SER A 125 -3.25 -0.78 6.40
C SER A 125 -2.12 -0.11 7.18
N PHE A 126 -2.01 1.21 7.06
CA PHE A 126 -1.19 2.04 7.94
C PHE A 126 -2.04 2.60 9.07
N VAL A 127 -1.60 2.40 10.31
CA VAL A 127 -2.28 2.86 11.53
C VAL A 127 -1.34 3.77 12.30
N ILE A 128 -1.63 5.07 12.33
CA ILE A 128 -0.81 6.07 13.01
C ILE A 128 -1.52 6.50 14.30
N ASP A 129 -0.88 6.28 15.43
CA ASP A 129 -1.43 6.56 16.78
C ASP A 129 -2.86 6.00 16.95
N GLY A 130 -3.08 4.79 16.40
CA GLY A 130 -4.34 4.04 16.49
C GLY A 130 -5.36 4.33 15.37
N ALA A 131 -5.23 5.40 14.59
CA ALA A 131 -6.12 5.71 13.48
C ALA A 131 -5.58 5.19 12.14
N PRO A 132 -6.41 4.52 11.32
CA PRO A 132 -6.00 4.10 9.99
C PRO A 132 -5.85 5.30 9.05
N VAL A 133 -4.86 5.21 8.16
CA VAL A 133 -4.71 6.13 7.02
C VAL A 133 -5.55 5.57 5.88
N SER A 134 -6.67 6.23 5.55
CA SER A 134 -7.53 5.82 4.45
C SER A 134 -7.13 6.53 3.15
N THR A 135 -7.20 5.78 2.05
CA THR A 135 -7.08 6.26 0.67
C THR A 135 -8.32 5.92 -0.16
N ASP A 136 -9.39 5.45 0.49
CA ASP A 136 -10.59 4.93 -0.19
C ASP A 136 -11.37 6.02 -0.95
N ALA A 137 -11.24 7.30 -0.53
CA ALA A 137 -11.85 8.45 -1.21
C ALA A 137 -10.99 9.02 -2.36
N ASN A 138 -9.77 8.51 -2.56
CA ASN A 138 -8.85 9.06 -3.55
C ASN A 138 -9.23 8.59 -4.95
N MET A 139 -9.39 9.54 -5.87
CA MET A 139 -9.76 9.33 -7.28
C MET A 139 -8.88 10.16 -8.23
N GLN A 140 -7.91 10.88 -7.70
CA GLN A 140 -7.08 11.84 -8.41
C GLN A 140 -5.96 11.11 -9.16
N TYR A 141 -6.22 10.68 -10.39
CA TYR A 141 -5.20 10.06 -11.25
C TYR A 141 -5.10 10.83 -12.57
N VAL A 142 -3.94 10.82 -13.16
CA VAL A 142 -3.71 11.28 -14.52
C VAL A 142 -3.93 10.10 -15.45
N GLN A 143 -4.58 10.34 -16.58
CA GLN A 143 -4.78 9.29 -17.58
C GLN A 143 -3.43 8.71 -18.04
N SER A 144 -3.29 7.39 -17.93
CA SER A 144 -2.03 6.66 -18.12
C SER A 144 -1.46 6.69 -19.54
N ASP A 145 -2.27 7.12 -20.49
CA ASP A 145 -1.91 7.11 -21.93
C ASP A 145 -0.96 8.23 -22.32
N VAL A 146 -0.65 9.14 -21.37
CA VAL A 146 0.10 10.35 -21.72
C VAL A 146 1.61 10.18 -21.57
N SER A 147 2.09 9.49 -20.57
CA SER A 147 3.46 8.95 -20.50
C SER A 147 3.60 8.01 -19.30
N GLY A 148 4.41 6.97 -19.44
CA GLY A 148 4.68 6.02 -18.37
C GLY A 148 5.35 6.63 -17.11
N ALA A 149 5.87 7.86 -17.19
CA ALA A 149 6.46 8.58 -16.06
C ALA A 149 5.38 9.17 -15.13
N ASP A 150 4.35 9.79 -15.69
CA ASP A 150 3.31 10.47 -14.91
C ASP A 150 2.40 9.48 -14.17
N ALA A 151 2.14 8.33 -14.75
CA ALA A 151 1.42 7.24 -14.09
C ALA A 151 2.10 6.74 -12.81
N LYS A 152 3.41 6.91 -12.69
CA LYS A 152 4.20 6.53 -11.49
C LYS A 152 4.15 7.56 -10.37
N ARG A 153 3.53 8.71 -10.57
CA ARG A 153 3.43 9.80 -9.60
C ARG A 153 2.18 9.74 -8.73
N THR A 154 1.24 8.88 -9.05
CA THR A 154 0.00 8.70 -8.30
C THR A 154 -0.11 7.28 -7.70
N SER A 155 -0.67 7.18 -6.49
CA SER A 155 -0.92 5.91 -5.78
C SER A 155 -2.42 5.58 -5.69
N VAL A 156 -3.26 6.24 -6.46
CA VAL A 156 -4.71 6.02 -6.44
C VAL A 156 -5.02 4.57 -6.81
N GLY A 157 -5.79 3.90 -5.95
CA GLY A 157 -6.07 2.46 -6.10
C GLY A 157 -4.94 1.52 -5.71
N ALA A 158 -3.74 2.04 -5.35
CA ALA A 158 -2.55 1.25 -5.03
C ALA A 158 -2.14 1.31 -3.54
N GLY A 159 -2.94 1.94 -2.67
CA GLY A 159 -2.68 2.03 -1.23
C GLY A 159 -1.97 3.33 -0.81
N VAL A 160 -1.29 3.30 0.34
CA VAL A 160 -0.67 4.48 0.95
C VAL A 160 0.69 4.77 0.33
N ASP A 161 0.90 6.00 -0.13
CA ASP A 161 2.22 6.48 -0.54
C ASP A 161 3.08 6.82 0.68
N MET A 162 4.11 6.02 0.91
CA MET A 162 5.02 6.17 2.04
C MET A 162 5.85 7.45 2.02
N ARG A 163 5.94 8.16 0.88
CA ARG A 163 6.58 9.48 0.80
C ARG A 163 5.90 10.51 1.71
N SER A 164 4.60 10.36 1.97
CA SER A 164 3.81 11.27 2.79
C SER A 164 4.05 11.12 4.30
N ILE A 165 4.78 10.07 4.75
CA ILE A 165 4.98 9.75 6.16
C ILE A 165 6.35 10.25 6.62
N SER A 166 6.36 11.21 7.58
CA SER A 166 7.58 11.63 8.27
C SER A 166 8.08 10.55 9.24
N THR A 167 9.40 10.40 9.33
CA THR A 167 10.04 9.37 10.18
C THR A 167 10.58 9.91 11.51
N ASP A 168 10.57 11.22 11.73
CA ASP A 168 11.33 11.87 12.81
C ASP A 168 10.70 11.76 14.21
N ASP A 169 9.39 11.72 14.30
CA ASP A 169 8.67 11.65 15.59
C ASP A 169 8.25 10.23 15.99
N ILE A 170 8.69 9.24 15.25
CA ILE A 170 8.31 7.85 15.47
C ILE A 170 9.07 7.30 16.68
N GLU A 171 8.35 6.75 17.63
CA GLU A 171 8.88 6.04 18.80
C GLU A 171 9.00 4.53 18.53
N LYS A 172 8.00 3.98 17.81
CA LYS A 172 7.93 2.56 17.50
C LYS A 172 7.18 2.33 16.19
N VAL A 173 7.68 1.42 15.39
CA VAL A 173 6.98 0.83 14.24
C VAL A 173 6.81 -0.66 14.49
N GLU A 174 5.60 -1.17 14.27
CA GLU A 174 5.32 -2.60 14.29
C GLU A 174 4.70 -2.98 12.95
N ILE A 175 5.35 -3.88 12.21
CA ILE A 175 4.91 -4.36 10.90
C ILE A 175 4.43 -5.79 11.05
N ILE A 176 3.10 -5.96 11.09
CA ILE A 176 2.43 -7.26 11.19
C ILE A 176 2.26 -7.80 9.79
N ARG A 177 2.99 -8.88 9.47
CA ARG A 177 2.95 -9.56 8.17
C ARG A 177 2.04 -10.77 8.18
N GLY A 178 1.90 -11.42 9.32
CA GLY A 178 1.04 -12.59 9.53
C GLY A 178 -0.43 -12.23 9.76
N ILE A 179 -1.07 -12.97 10.68
CA ILE A 179 -2.47 -12.80 11.01
C ILE A 179 -2.64 -11.66 12.02
N ALA A 180 -3.15 -10.51 11.57
CA ALA A 180 -3.43 -9.37 12.43
C ALA A 180 -4.65 -9.64 13.33
N GLY A 181 -4.71 -9.01 14.52
CA GLY A 181 -5.86 -9.10 15.42
C GLY A 181 -7.16 -8.61 14.77
N ALA A 182 -8.32 -9.07 15.28
CA ALA A 182 -9.63 -8.76 14.71
C ALA A 182 -9.99 -7.26 14.72
N GLU A 183 -9.32 -6.46 15.57
CA GLU A 183 -9.48 -5.00 15.57
C GLU A 183 -8.99 -4.33 14.27
N TYR A 184 -8.11 -5.00 13.51
CA TYR A 184 -7.60 -4.51 12.23
C TYR A 184 -8.38 -5.15 11.08
N GLY A 185 -9.07 -4.33 10.31
CA GLY A 185 -9.87 -4.76 9.17
C GLY A 185 -9.60 -3.93 7.94
N ASP A 186 -10.25 -4.33 6.85
CA ASP A 186 -10.06 -3.76 5.52
C ASP A 186 -8.60 -3.95 5.04
N VAL A 187 -8.07 -5.15 5.28
CA VAL A 187 -6.69 -5.53 4.99
C VAL A 187 -6.65 -6.93 4.41
N THR A 188 -5.75 -7.17 3.47
CA THR A 188 -5.44 -8.51 2.94
C THR A 188 -3.96 -8.87 3.09
N SER A 189 -3.07 -7.88 3.16
CA SER A 189 -1.61 -8.11 3.17
C SER A 189 -1.00 -7.99 4.55
N GLY A 190 -1.20 -6.87 5.25
CA GLY A 190 -0.63 -6.67 6.57
C GLY A 190 -1.01 -5.34 7.22
N VAL A 191 -0.45 -5.09 8.40
CA VAL A 191 -0.71 -3.86 9.16
C VAL A 191 0.61 -3.23 9.58
N VAL A 192 0.77 -1.95 9.28
CA VAL A 192 1.89 -1.12 9.73
C VAL A 192 1.38 -0.20 10.82
N LYS A 193 1.80 -0.44 12.07
CA LYS A 193 1.46 0.40 13.22
C LYS A 193 2.60 1.35 13.50
N ILE A 194 2.28 2.63 13.59
CA ILE A 194 3.22 3.71 13.86
C ILE A 194 2.78 4.40 15.15
N GLU A 195 3.62 4.34 16.17
CA GLU A 195 3.43 5.03 17.42
C GLU A 195 4.42 6.18 17.52
N ARG A 196 3.91 7.39 17.72
CA ARG A 196 4.74 8.59 17.81
C ARG A 196 5.00 8.99 19.27
N THR A 197 6.09 9.72 19.48
CA THR A 197 6.50 10.18 20.80
C THR A 197 5.41 11.00 21.48
N SER A 198 5.00 10.58 22.70
CA SER A 198 4.00 11.25 23.54
C SER A 198 4.55 11.55 24.95
N LYS A 199 5.86 11.77 25.08
CA LYS A 199 6.58 12.09 26.31
C LYS A 199 7.37 13.38 26.15
N PRO A 200 7.74 14.07 27.25
CA PRO A 200 8.62 15.23 27.18
C PRO A 200 9.95 14.86 26.49
N THR A 201 10.41 15.72 25.61
CA THR A 201 11.70 15.59 24.92
C THR A 201 12.43 16.94 24.93
N PRO A 202 13.76 16.94 24.93
CA PRO A 202 14.53 18.17 24.68
C PRO A 202 14.20 18.75 23.29
N TRP A 203 14.75 19.91 22.99
CA TRP A 203 14.78 20.39 21.60
C TRP A 203 15.54 19.39 20.75
N ARG A 204 14.93 19.00 19.63
CA ARG A 204 15.52 18.09 18.65
C ARG A 204 15.60 18.77 17.32
N ALA A 205 16.77 18.72 16.73
CA ALA A 205 16.96 19.12 15.34
C ALA A 205 17.72 18.02 14.61
N ARG A 206 17.30 17.71 13.40
CA ARG A 206 17.95 16.75 12.53
C ARG A 206 18.16 17.37 11.17
N PHE A 207 19.40 17.26 10.68
CA PHE A 207 19.75 17.59 9.31
C PHE A 207 20.34 16.35 8.66
N LYS A 208 19.79 15.95 7.51
CA LYS A 208 20.31 14.86 6.70
C LYS A 208 20.51 15.33 5.27
N ALA A 209 21.60 14.92 4.66
CA ALA A 209 21.90 15.13 3.25
C ALA A 209 22.47 13.87 2.64
N ASP A 210 21.97 13.48 1.49
CA ASP A 210 22.46 12.40 0.66
C ASP A 210 22.45 12.80 -0.83
N GLY A 211 22.79 11.85 -1.73
CA GLY A 211 22.86 12.11 -3.16
C GLY A 211 21.56 12.59 -3.78
N PHE A 212 20.41 12.18 -3.22
CA PHE A 212 19.10 12.45 -3.81
C PHE A 212 18.19 13.29 -2.94
N SER A 213 18.51 13.48 -1.65
CA SER A 213 17.61 14.18 -0.73
C SER A 213 18.31 15.05 0.30
N LYS A 214 17.58 16.06 0.77
CA LYS A 214 17.92 16.89 1.92
C LYS A 214 16.72 16.94 2.84
N LEU A 215 16.94 16.63 4.12
CA LEU A 215 15.89 16.61 5.15
C LEU A 215 16.29 17.49 6.31
N LEU A 216 15.33 18.26 6.81
CA LEU A 216 15.45 19.07 8.00
C LEU A 216 14.26 18.80 8.92
N PHE A 217 14.53 18.48 10.18
CA PHE A 217 13.50 18.29 11.21
C PHE A 217 13.79 19.16 12.42
N PHE A 218 12.72 19.64 13.05
CA PHE A 218 12.76 20.37 14.29
C PHE A 218 11.56 20.04 15.18
N GLY A 219 11.77 19.78 16.48
CA GLY A 219 10.69 19.42 17.39
C GLY A 219 11.04 19.47 18.86
N LYS A 220 10.00 19.48 19.70
CA LYS A 220 10.11 19.46 21.18
C LYS A 220 8.91 18.80 21.83
N GLY A 221 9.12 18.18 22.98
CA GLY A 221 8.06 17.73 23.88
C GLY A 221 8.13 18.49 25.22
N ILE A 222 7.06 19.18 25.57
CA ILE A 222 6.93 19.95 26.80
C ILE A 222 5.98 19.21 27.73
N GLY A 223 6.43 18.94 28.96
CA GLY A 223 5.62 18.31 29.99
C GLY A 223 5.42 19.24 31.18
N TRP A 224 4.20 19.31 31.71
CA TRP A 224 3.87 20.05 32.94
C TRP A 224 2.85 19.25 33.77
N ASN A 225 2.54 19.73 34.93
CA ASN A 225 1.64 19.05 35.87
C ASN A 225 2.10 17.60 36.16
N ASN A 226 3.36 17.45 36.61
CA ASN A 226 3.98 16.14 36.85
C ASN A 226 3.91 15.20 35.66
N GLN A 227 4.03 15.74 34.44
CA GLN A 227 3.91 15.02 33.16
C GLN A 227 2.52 14.45 32.90
N ASN A 228 1.49 14.87 33.61
CA ASN A 228 0.10 14.54 33.31
C ASN A 228 -0.37 15.20 32.00
N THR A 229 0.23 16.34 31.69
CA THR A 229 0.01 17.02 30.41
C THR A 229 1.32 17.09 29.65
N VAL A 230 1.30 16.60 28.39
CA VAL A 230 2.45 16.60 27.50
C VAL A 230 2.03 17.15 26.14
N LEU A 231 2.75 18.15 25.66
CA LEU A 231 2.59 18.73 24.34
C LEU A 231 3.84 18.45 23.52
N ASN A 232 3.70 17.72 22.41
CA ASN A 232 4.75 17.51 21.43
C ASN A 232 4.42 18.26 20.15
N PHE A 233 5.41 18.87 19.55
CA PHE A 233 5.30 19.41 18.20
C PHE A 233 6.53 19.04 17.37
N GLY A 234 6.33 18.91 16.07
CA GLY A 234 7.37 18.61 15.11
C GLY A 234 7.09 19.28 13.78
N LEU A 235 8.14 19.67 13.11
CA LEU A 235 8.14 20.22 11.74
C LEU A 235 9.24 19.53 10.95
N ASP A 236 8.92 19.00 9.78
CA ASP A 236 9.84 18.32 8.86
C ASP A 236 9.76 18.96 7.49
N TYR A 237 10.90 19.12 6.85
CA TYR A 237 11.02 19.54 5.46
C TYR A 237 11.93 18.58 4.72
N LEU A 238 11.46 18.06 3.59
CA LEU A 238 12.20 17.18 2.68
C LEU A 238 12.22 17.79 1.29
N ASN A 239 13.39 17.82 0.68
CA ASN A 239 13.59 18.14 -0.74
C ASN A 239 14.30 16.95 -1.38
N ALA A 240 13.74 16.39 -2.43
CA ALA A 240 14.25 15.20 -3.10
C ALA A 240 14.20 15.34 -4.62
N LYS A 241 15.15 14.68 -5.28
CA LYS A 241 15.27 14.59 -6.73
C LYS A 241 15.57 13.15 -7.15
N ALA A 242 15.13 12.72 -8.32
CA ALA A 242 15.53 11.43 -8.88
C ALA A 242 16.96 11.46 -9.39
N ASP A 243 17.34 12.58 -10.02
CA ASP A 243 18.71 12.87 -10.44
C ASP A 243 19.13 14.20 -9.81
N PRO A 244 20.21 14.21 -8.98
CA PRO A 244 20.71 15.44 -8.36
C PRO A 244 21.13 16.51 -9.36
N THR A 245 21.53 16.14 -10.56
CA THR A 245 21.94 17.06 -11.64
C THR A 245 20.76 17.64 -12.39
N ASN A 246 19.60 16.98 -12.36
CA ASN A 246 18.38 17.47 -12.98
C ASN A 246 17.76 18.60 -12.16
N THR A 247 17.72 19.80 -12.71
CA THR A 247 17.11 20.99 -12.07
C THR A 247 15.62 21.13 -12.37
N LEU A 248 15.09 20.34 -13.29
CA LEU A 248 13.74 20.45 -13.83
C LEU A 248 12.75 19.59 -13.09
N GLU A 249 13.23 18.63 -12.31
CA GLU A 249 12.43 17.72 -11.49
C GLU A 249 12.70 17.94 -10.01
N ASN A 250 11.65 17.99 -9.20
CA ASN A 250 11.77 18.19 -7.77
C ASN A 250 10.52 17.70 -7.01
N TYR A 251 10.74 16.97 -5.93
CA TYR A 251 9.72 16.62 -4.94
C TYR A 251 10.03 17.32 -3.61
N GLN A 252 9.09 18.07 -3.09
CA GLN A 252 9.19 18.73 -1.79
C GLN A 252 8.05 18.26 -0.89
N ARG A 253 8.38 18.05 0.40
CA ARG A 253 7.40 17.73 1.44
C ARG A 253 7.62 18.59 2.67
N ILE A 254 6.52 19.06 3.26
CA ILE A 254 6.49 19.69 4.57
C ILE A 254 5.48 18.92 5.42
N THR A 255 5.89 18.46 6.60
CA THR A 255 4.96 17.90 7.59
C THR A 255 5.04 18.69 8.87
N GLY A 256 3.89 18.94 9.49
CA GLY A 256 3.78 19.56 10.80
C GLY A 256 2.85 18.73 11.69
N SER A 257 3.21 18.55 12.94
CA SER A 257 2.38 17.83 13.91
C SER A 257 2.34 18.52 15.25
N VAL A 258 1.16 18.56 15.85
CA VAL A 258 0.94 19.00 17.24
C VAL A 258 0.17 17.90 17.94
N ARG A 259 0.73 17.35 19.01
CA ARG A 259 0.16 16.24 19.77
C ARG A 259 0.07 16.62 21.26
N LEU A 260 -1.14 16.65 21.80
CA LEU A 260 -1.42 16.90 23.20
C LEU A 260 -1.90 15.61 23.84
N GLN A 261 -1.23 15.20 24.90
CA GLN A 261 -1.69 14.15 25.79
C GLN A 261 -2.01 14.74 27.14
N GLN A 262 -3.17 14.43 27.66
CA GLN A 262 -3.59 14.83 29.00
C GLN A 262 -4.10 13.62 29.78
N LYS A 263 -3.67 13.51 31.02
CA LYS A 263 -4.14 12.51 31.98
C LYS A 263 -4.75 13.25 33.16
N TRP A 264 -5.95 12.87 33.57
CA TRP A 264 -6.60 13.40 34.76
C TRP A 264 -7.45 12.32 35.41
N GLN A 265 -7.80 12.58 36.61
CA GLN A 265 -8.72 11.77 37.40
C GLN A 265 -9.98 12.59 37.65
N ALA A 266 -11.13 11.99 37.31
CA ALA A 266 -12.44 12.60 37.57
C ALA A 266 -13.29 11.61 38.39
N ALA A 267 -13.57 11.93 39.63
CA ALA A 267 -14.14 11.01 40.61
C ALA A 267 -13.31 9.70 40.66
N ASP A 268 -13.94 8.57 40.42
CA ASP A 268 -13.29 7.24 40.44
C ASP A 268 -12.71 6.84 39.06
N TYR A 269 -12.62 7.75 38.07
CA TYR A 269 -12.18 7.42 36.73
C TYR A 269 -10.83 8.04 36.39
N LYS A 270 -9.92 7.21 35.88
CA LYS A 270 -8.66 7.65 35.23
C LYS A 270 -8.92 7.82 33.74
N ILE A 271 -8.72 9.05 33.27
CA ILE A 271 -8.96 9.42 31.88
C ILE A 271 -7.62 9.80 31.23
N ARG A 272 -7.33 9.21 30.09
CA ARG A 272 -6.22 9.63 29.23
C ARG A 272 -6.80 10.06 27.90
N TRP A 273 -6.68 11.34 27.62
CA TRP A 273 -7.03 11.92 26.32
C TRP A 273 -5.78 12.25 25.54
N GLN A 274 -5.77 11.90 24.29
CA GLN A 274 -4.74 12.24 23.33
C GLN A 274 -5.39 12.82 22.10
N THR A 275 -4.93 13.99 21.66
CA THR A 275 -5.38 14.65 20.43
C THR A 275 -4.17 15.04 19.59
N ASN A 276 -4.22 14.71 18.30
CA ASN A 276 -3.15 14.95 17.35
C ASN A 276 -3.72 15.71 16.17
N LEU A 277 -3.07 16.81 15.80
CA LEU A 277 -3.35 17.57 14.60
C LEU A 277 -2.11 17.48 13.70
N ASP A 278 -2.29 16.88 12.52
CA ASP A 278 -1.23 16.58 11.59
C ASP A 278 -1.50 17.25 10.25
N TYR A 279 -0.49 17.93 9.72
CA TYR A 279 -0.48 18.50 8.38
C TYR A 279 0.63 17.84 7.55
N THR A 280 0.30 17.46 6.33
CA THR A 280 1.26 17.02 5.31
C THR A 280 0.99 17.77 4.03
N GLY A 281 1.98 18.49 3.52
CA GLY A 281 1.94 19.14 2.21
C GLY A 281 3.08 18.63 1.34
N SER A 282 2.82 18.40 0.05
CA SER A 282 3.87 18.10 -0.92
C SER A 282 3.64 18.79 -2.25
N ILE A 283 4.74 19.08 -2.93
CA ILE A 283 4.77 19.61 -4.29
C ILE A 283 5.69 18.71 -5.11
N ASP A 284 5.18 18.17 -6.19
CA ASP A 284 5.88 17.35 -7.15
C ASP A 284 5.87 18.06 -8.51
N ASN A 285 7.04 18.42 -9.04
CA ASN A 285 7.17 19.19 -10.27
C ASN A 285 8.07 18.46 -11.26
N GLU A 286 7.68 18.54 -12.52
CA GLU A 286 8.54 18.18 -13.64
C GLU A 286 8.33 19.17 -14.77
N LYS A 287 9.44 19.65 -15.37
CA LYS A 287 9.45 20.49 -16.55
C LYS A 287 10.36 19.89 -17.59
N ILE A 288 10.04 20.07 -18.84
CA ILE A 288 10.89 19.66 -19.93
C ILE A 288 12.07 20.63 -20.09
N ASP A 289 13.21 20.12 -20.55
CA ASP A 289 14.38 20.96 -20.82
C ASP A 289 14.14 21.86 -22.05
N PRO A 290 14.08 23.18 -21.88
CA PRO A 290 13.84 24.10 -22.97
C PRO A 290 14.96 24.18 -24.01
N ASP A 291 16.18 23.77 -23.66
CA ASP A 291 17.33 23.79 -24.56
C ASP A 291 17.28 22.62 -25.57
N ILE A 292 16.74 21.48 -25.13
CA ILE A 292 16.59 20.27 -25.94
C ILE A 292 15.28 20.28 -26.72
N HIS A 293 14.22 20.80 -26.08
CA HIS A 293 12.84 20.71 -26.59
C HIS A 293 12.25 22.09 -26.89
N ARG A 294 12.89 22.84 -27.74
CA ARG A 294 12.40 24.15 -28.19
C ARG A 294 10.95 24.09 -28.67
N ASN A 295 10.13 25.03 -28.22
CA ASN A 295 8.69 25.17 -28.52
C ASN A 295 7.79 24.07 -27.96
N ARG A 296 8.22 23.30 -26.96
CA ARG A 296 7.37 22.41 -26.18
C ARG A 296 7.12 23.01 -24.81
N GLU A 297 5.85 23.08 -24.43
CA GLU A 297 5.42 23.54 -23.10
C GLU A 297 4.91 22.34 -22.30
N ASP A 298 5.81 21.37 -22.08
CA ASP A 298 5.45 20.20 -21.30
C ASP A 298 5.77 20.45 -19.83
N SER A 299 4.83 20.21 -18.94
CA SER A 299 5.03 20.35 -17.50
C SER A 299 4.06 19.48 -16.74
N TYR A 300 4.50 19.04 -15.57
CA TYR A 300 3.67 18.35 -14.58
C TYR A 300 3.84 19.03 -13.24
N ARG A 301 2.74 19.29 -12.52
CA ARG A 301 2.75 19.82 -11.16
C ARG A 301 1.63 19.21 -10.36
N SER A 302 1.97 18.54 -9.27
CA SER A 302 1.03 18.06 -8.26
C SER A 302 1.22 18.83 -6.96
N GLU A 303 0.12 19.28 -6.38
CA GLU A 303 0.04 19.96 -5.08
C GLU A 303 -0.89 19.15 -4.18
N TYR A 304 -0.34 18.61 -3.12
CA TYR A 304 -1.05 17.81 -2.14
C TYR A 304 -1.01 18.45 -0.76
N HIS A 305 -2.15 18.58 -0.13
CA HIS A 305 -2.29 19.07 1.24
C HIS A 305 -3.28 18.20 2.00
N LYS A 306 -2.85 17.64 3.12
CA LYS A 306 -3.67 16.84 4.02
C LYS A 306 -3.67 17.43 5.42
N LEU A 307 -4.83 17.58 6.01
CA LEU A 307 -5.00 17.89 7.41
C LEU A 307 -5.74 16.71 8.07
N SER A 308 -5.18 16.16 9.14
CA SER A 308 -5.77 15.06 9.89
C SER A 308 -5.86 15.42 11.37
N TRP A 309 -7.03 15.20 11.95
CA TRP A 309 -7.27 15.39 13.37
C TRP A 309 -7.70 14.07 14.02
N ASN A 310 -6.84 13.53 14.86
CA ASN A 310 -7.02 12.26 15.54
C ASN A 310 -7.23 12.47 17.04
N ASN A 311 -8.23 11.81 17.60
CA ASN A 311 -8.56 11.84 19.02
C ASN A 311 -8.67 10.43 19.58
N THR A 312 -8.04 10.20 20.72
CA THR A 312 -8.16 8.93 21.46
C THR A 312 -8.46 9.25 22.91
N VAL A 313 -9.56 8.71 23.43
CA VAL A 313 -9.95 8.78 24.84
C VAL A 313 -9.92 7.37 25.40
N ASN A 314 -9.13 7.18 26.46
CA ASN A 314 -9.11 5.95 27.23
C ASN A 314 -9.70 6.22 28.62
N LEU A 315 -10.64 5.41 29.02
CA LEU A 315 -11.34 5.48 30.28
C LEU A 315 -11.13 4.18 31.07
N ARG A 316 -10.72 4.31 32.33
CA ARG A 316 -10.56 3.19 33.26
C ARG A 316 -11.04 3.64 34.61
N GLN A 317 -11.78 2.80 35.32
CA GLN A 317 -12.20 3.06 36.70
C GLN A 317 -11.05 2.76 37.67
N GLU A 318 -10.82 3.63 38.62
CA GLU A 318 -9.79 3.44 39.65
C GLU A 318 -10.14 2.26 40.57
N GLY A 319 -9.16 1.41 40.88
CA GLY A 319 -9.39 0.19 41.68
C GLY A 319 -10.18 -0.91 40.97
N VAL A 320 -10.59 -0.69 39.72
CA VAL A 320 -11.28 -1.66 38.88
C VAL A 320 -10.42 -1.96 37.65
N GLU A 321 -9.85 -3.16 37.61
CA GLU A 321 -8.91 -3.55 36.54
C GLU A 321 -9.52 -4.46 35.50
N TRP A 322 -10.75 -4.93 35.73
CA TRP A 322 -11.41 -5.90 34.86
C TRP A 322 -11.98 -5.32 33.55
N TRP A 323 -12.04 -3.98 33.38
CA TRP A 323 -12.51 -3.37 32.15
C TRP A 323 -11.75 -2.08 31.81
N LYS A 324 -11.71 -1.77 30.52
CA LYS A 324 -11.21 -0.52 29.97
C LYS A 324 -12.05 -0.17 28.74
N PHE A 325 -12.37 1.11 28.60
CA PHE A 325 -13.04 1.63 27.40
C PHE A 325 -12.09 2.57 26.64
N SER A 326 -12.14 2.51 25.30
CA SER A 326 -11.40 3.39 24.43
C SER A 326 -12.30 3.89 23.30
N LEU A 327 -12.24 5.18 23.01
CA LEU A 327 -12.87 5.79 21.86
C LEU A 327 -11.79 6.41 20.99
N GLN A 328 -11.75 6.00 19.73
CA GLN A 328 -10.92 6.62 18.71
C GLN A 328 -11.79 7.31 17.67
N ALA A 329 -11.41 8.52 17.28
CA ALA A 329 -12.07 9.27 16.23
C ALA A 329 -11.02 10.02 15.40
N ASN A 330 -11.08 9.88 14.10
CA ASN A 330 -10.23 10.60 13.16
C ASN A 330 -11.07 11.24 12.07
N ILE A 331 -10.71 12.44 11.69
CA ILE A 331 -11.19 13.11 10.49
C ILE A 331 -10.01 13.64 9.70
N SER A 332 -9.95 13.33 8.42
CA SER A 332 -8.92 13.86 7.54
C SER A 332 -9.53 14.40 6.25
N GLY A 333 -9.08 15.59 5.87
CA GLY A 333 -9.43 16.25 4.62
C GLY A 333 -8.17 16.45 3.78
N GLU A 334 -8.30 16.26 2.49
CA GLU A 334 -7.22 16.42 1.53
C GLU A 334 -7.60 17.44 0.45
N ILE A 335 -6.62 18.17 -0.06
CA ILE A 335 -6.69 18.96 -1.28
C ILE A 335 -5.59 18.41 -2.18
N ASP A 336 -5.95 17.83 -3.28
CA ASP A 336 -5.01 17.28 -4.23
C ASP A 336 -5.30 17.82 -5.63
N ARG A 337 -4.32 18.56 -6.18
CA ARG A 337 -4.40 19.22 -7.48
C ARG A 337 -3.26 18.76 -8.35
N ILE A 338 -3.60 18.25 -9.52
CA ILE A 338 -2.64 17.87 -10.53
C ILE A 338 -2.88 18.77 -11.75
N ASN A 339 -1.84 19.42 -12.23
CA ASN A 339 -1.87 20.22 -13.44
C ASN A 339 -0.84 19.68 -14.40
N GLN A 340 -1.26 19.36 -15.60
CA GLN A 340 -0.40 18.87 -16.66
C GLN A 340 -0.61 19.70 -17.93
N THR A 341 0.48 20.17 -18.51
CA THR A 341 0.50 20.82 -19.80
C THR A 341 1.34 19.99 -20.76
N ARG A 342 0.88 19.83 -21.97
CA ARG A 342 1.60 19.05 -22.96
C ARG A 342 1.40 19.57 -24.37
N PHE A 343 2.48 19.61 -25.14
CA PHE A 343 2.43 19.83 -26.57
C PHE A 343 2.05 18.54 -27.28
N VAL A 344 0.92 18.56 -27.96
CA VAL A 344 0.41 17.42 -28.75
C VAL A 344 0.65 17.71 -30.22
N GLN A 345 1.25 16.76 -30.91
CA GLN A 345 1.38 16.75 -32.37
C GLN A 345 0.73 15.47 -32.90
N LEU A 346 -0.29 15.64 -33.71
CA LEU A 346 -0.99 14.51 -34.33
C LEU A 346 -0.09 13.85 -35.38
N THR A 347 -0.05 12.53 -35.36
CA THR A 347 0.63 11.71 -36.35
C THR A 347 -0.28 11.36 -37.52
N THR A 348 -1.59 11.39 -37.26
CA THR A 348 -2.64 11.11 -38.25
C THR A 348 -3.34 12.42 -38.58
N PRO A 349 -3.50 12.78 -39.85
CA PRO A 349 -4.30 13.93 -40.25
C PRO A 349 -5.79 13.67 -40.00
N LYS A 350 -6.52 14.74 -39.66
CA LYS A 350 -7.99 14.69 -39.54
C LYS A 350 -8.50 13.77 -38.44
N VAL A 351 -8.07 14.05 -37.21
CA VAL A 351 -8.55 13.39 -35.99
C VAL A 351 -9.75 14.17 -35.44
N PRO A 352 -10.88 13.52 -35.13
CA PRO A 352 -12.04 14.19 -34.53
C PRO A 352 -11.76 14.63 -33.09
N ALA A 353 -12.37 15.71 -32.68
CA ALA A 353 -12.44 16.09 -31.28
C ALA A 353 -13.26 15.05 -30.47
N ILE A 354 -12.91 14.88 -29.19
CA ILE A 354 -13.59 13.94 -28.30
C ILE A 354 -14.65 14.67 -27.44
N ASP A 355 -15.43 15.56 -28.05
CA ASP A 355 -16.33 16.49 -27.33
C ASP A 355 -17.80 16.07 -27.34
N ASN A 356 -18.19 15.02 -28.07
CA ASN A 356 -19.54 14.50 -27.99
C ASN A 356 -19.78 13.78 -26.63
N MET A 357 -20.84 14.20 -25.95
CA MET A 357 -21.27 13.69 -24.63
C MET A 357 -22.58 12.88 -24.71
N LYS A 358 -23.09 12.61 -25.93
CA LYS A 358 -24.35 11.93 -26.14
C LYS A 358 -24.16 10.67 -26.99
N GLU A 359 -24.96 9.68 -26.67
CA GLU A 359 -25.11 8.47 -27.49
C GLU A 359 -25.60 8.84 -28.90
N GLY A 360 -25.00 8.26 -29.91
CA GLY A 360 -25.46 8.34 -31.31
C GLY A 360 -24.55 9.14 -32.22
N GLU A 361 -25.06 9.39 -33.45
CA GLU A 361 -24.36 10.13 -34.51
C GLU A 361 -24.24 11.62 -34.12
N ALA A 362 -23.07 12.19 -34.31
CA ALA A 362 -22.80 13.60 -34.08
C ALA A 362 -21.76 14.14 -35.08
N GLU A 363 -21.89 15.39 -35.43
CA GLU A 363 -20.86 16.14 -36.14
C GLU A 363 -19.94 16.78 -35.15
N VAL A 364 -18.64 16.48 -35.19
CA VAL A 364 -17.62 17.01 -34.32
C VAL A 364 -16.53 17.73 -35.10
N SER A 365 -15.89 18.70 -34.42
CA SER A 365 -14.77 19.44 -35.00
C SER A 365 -13.54 18.54 -35.13
N LEU A 366 -12.69 18.83 -36.11
CA LEU A 366 -11.39 18.21 -36.22
C LEU A 366 -10.36 18.88 -35.31
N LEU A 367 -9.51 18.08 -34.69
CA LEU A 367 -8.43 18.59 -33.85
C LEU A 367 -7.39 19.35 -34.70
N PRO A 368 -6.82 20.46 -34.18
CA PRO A 368 -5.67 21.08 -34.80
C PRO A 368 -4.49 20.10 -34.90
N PRO A 369 -3.70 20.15 -35.99
CA PRO A 369 -2.56 19.23 -36.17
C PRO A 369 -1.51 19.33 -35.07
N LYS A 370 -1.44 20.50 -34.41
CA LYS A 370 -0.58 20.79 -33.28
C LYS A 370 -1.30 21.71 -32.30
N TYR A 371 -1.23 21.39 -31.03
CA TYR A 371 -1.83 22.23 -29.97
C TYR A 371 -1.16 21.99 -28.61
N VAL A 372 -1.38 22.91 -27.69
CA VAL A 372 -1.03 22.74 -26.28
C VAL A 372 -2.27 22.27 -25.54
N ALA A 373 -2.19 21.09 -24.96
CA ALA A 373 -3.23 20.53 -24.11
C ALA A 373 -2.99 20.87 -22.65
N GLN A 374 -4.06 21.19 -21.93
CA GLN A 374 -4.04 21.43 -20.48
C GLN A 374 -5.03 20.50 -19.81
N HIS A 375 -4.58 19.82 -18.76
CA HIS A 375 -5.37 18.90 -17.98
C HIS A 375 -5.18 19.21 -16.50
N SER A 376 -6.26 19.42 -15.79
CA SER A 376 -6.27 19.60 -14.34
C SER A 376 -7.12 18.53 -13.67
N VAL A 377 -6.66 18.04 -12.54
CA VAL A 377 -7.42 17.13 -11.68
C VAL A 377 -7.54 17.76 -10.31
N GLU A 378 -8.75 17.95 -9.82
CA GLU A 378 -9.02 18.50 -8.50
C GLU A 378 -9.75 17.48 -7.63
N GLY A 379 -9.07 16.97 -6.60
CA GLY A 379 -9.62 16.11 -5.56
C GLY A 379 -9.77 16.83 -4.24
N LEU A 380 -10.86 16.53 -3.52
CA LEU A 380 -11.13 16.96 -2.15
C LEU A 380 -11.61 15.75 -1.32
N PRO A 381 -10.77 14.75 -1.09
CA PRO A 381 -11.10 13.60 -0.27
C PRO A 381 -11.39 14.00 1.18
N LEU A 382 -12.46 13.46 1.73
CA LEU A 382 -12.79 13.50 3.16
C LEU A 382 -12.96 12.08 3.68
N ASN A 383 -12.19 11.75 4.71
CA ASN A 383 -12.26 10.47 5.40
C ASN A 383 -12.59 10.69 6.88
N VAL A 384 -13.55 9.91 7.41
CA VAL A 384 -13.91 9.89 8.83
C VAL A 384 -13.81 8.48 9.35
N PHE A 385 -13.26 8.33 10.54
CA PHE A 385 -13.11 7.06 11.23
C PHE A 385 -13.53 7.21 12.69
N ILE A 386 -14.37 6.31 13.19
CA ILE A 386 -14.79 6.24 14.59
C ILE A 386 -14.78 4.80 15.06
N ARG A 387 -14.13 4.53 16.20
CA ARG A 387 -14.04 3.21 16.80
C ARG A 387 -14.17 3.25 18.33
N PRO A 388 -15.36 3.03 18.90
CA PRO A 388 -15.50 2.63 20.29
C PRO A 388 -15.02 1.18 20.48
N LYS A 389 -14.28 0.93 21.58
CA LYS A 389 -13.71 -0.36 21.95
C LYS A 389 -13.82 -0.56 23.45
N ALA A 390 -14.23 -1.75 23.86
CA ALA A 390 -14.19 -2.20 25.26
C ALA A 390 -13.24 -3.39 25.40
N GLU A 391 -12.43 -3.38 26.43
CA GLU A 391 -11.52 -4.46 26.80
C GLU A 391 -11.94 -4.98 28.18
N PHE A 392 -12.01 -6.30 28.33
CA PHE A 392 -12.41 -6.98 29.55
C PHE A 392 -11.32 -7.97 29.97
N TYR A 393 -10.98 -7.99 31.26
CA TYR A 393 -10.01 -8.88 31.86
C TYR A 393 -10.72 -9.71 32.92
N PHE A 394 -10.75 -11.04 32.76
CA PHE A 394 -11.40 -11.93 33.72
C PHE A 394 -10.74 -13.30 33.71
N HIS A 395 -11.04 -14.10 34.72
CA HIS A 395 -10.57 -15.48 34.84
C HIS A 395 -11.75 -16.43 34.79
N THR A 396 -11.53 -17.55 34.11
CA THR A 396 -12.44 -18.68 34.15
C THR A 396 -11.63 -19.92 34.50
N TRP A 397 -11.74 -20.37 35.75
CA TRP A 397 -10.96 -21.48 36.31
C TRP A 397 -9.44 -21.18 36.22
N MET A 398 -8.68 -21.86 35.37
CA MET A 398 -7.23 -21.64 35.18
C MET A 398 -6.94 -20.76 33.94
N LEU A 399 -7.95 -20.31 33.25
CA LEU A 399 -7.80 -19.51 32.03
C LEU A 399 -7.83 -18.02 32.37
N GLU A 400 -6.89 -17.28 31.83
CA GLU A 400 -6.86 -15.83 31.90
C GLU A 400 -7.35 -15.28 30.57
N HIS A 401 -8.37 -14.44 30.61
CA HIS A 401 -9.03 -13.89 29.45
C HIS A 401 -8.76 -12.40 29.34
N LYS A 402 -8.36 -11.97 28.15
CA LYS A 402 -8.40 -10.57 27.74
C LYS A 402 -9.30 -10.46 26.52
N ALA A 403 -10.59 -10.33 26.77
CA ALA A 403 -11.56 -10.15 25.72
C ALA A 403 -11.64 -8.68 25.29
N ASN A 404 -11.77 -8.42 24.00
CA ASN A 404 -12.02 -7.09 23.50
C ASN A 404 -13.08 -7.14 22.40
N ALA A 405 -13.94 -6.10 22.39
CA ALA A 405 -15.00 -5.95 21.39
C ALA A 405 -15.07 -4.49 20.95
N GLY A 406 -15.41 -4.26 19.72
CA GLY A 406 -15.54 -2.91 19.19
C GLY A 406 -16.42 -2.85 17.95
N ILE A 407 -16.82 -1.61 17.67
CA ILE A 407 -17.52 -1.25 16.44
C ILE A 407 -16.65 -0.21 15.73
N GLU A 408 -16.63 -0.23 14.42
CA GLU A 408 -15.84 0.67 13.59
C GLU A 408 -16.71 1.21 12.47
N TRP A 409 -16.72 2.52 12.32
CA TRP A 409 -17.38 3.18 11.20
C TRP A 409 -16.36 4.01 10.43
N ARG A 410 -16.36 3.83 9.10
CA ARG A 410 -15.58 4.60 8.14
C ARG A 410 -16.50 5.25 7.12
N TYR A 411 -16.22 6.50 6.83
CA TYR A 411 -16.87 7.27 5.79
C TYR A 411 -15.81 7.83 4.85
N ALA A 412 -16.00 7.68 3.54
CA ALA A 412 -15.10 8.21 2.53
C ALA A 412 -15.90 8.83 1.39
N LYS A 413 -15.57 10.09 1.04
CA LYS A 413 -16.17 10.84 -0.07
C LYS A 413 -15.16 11.79 -0.68
N ASN A 414 -15.20 11.93 -2.00
CA ASN A 414 -14.46 12.97 -2.71
C ASN A 414 -15.41 14.10 -3.12
N PHE A 415 -15.09 15.33 -2.72
CA PHE A 415 -15.86 16.53 -3.03
C PHE A 415 -15.21 17.38 -4.13
N GLY A 416 -14.19 16.85 -4.82
CA GLY A 416 -13.44 17.53 -5.85
C GLY A 416 -14.24 17.73 -7.14
N ARG A 417 -13.76 18.68 -7.97
CA ARG A 417 -14.30 18.91 -9.30
C ARG A 417 -13.89 17.83 -10.30
N GLY A 418 -12.91 16.99 -9.94
CA GLY A 418 -12.46 15.86 -10.76
C GLY A 418 -11.59 16.25 -11.93
N GLN A 419 -11.81 15.59 -13.05
CA GLN A 419 -11.06 15.79 -14.29
C GLN A 419 -11.58 17.04 -15.02
N ILE A 420 -10.67 17.95 -15.40
CA ILE A 420 -11.00 19.23 -16.04
C ILE A 420 -10.03 19.42 -17.20
N TYR A 421 -10.53 19.37 -18.42
CA TYR A 421 -9.76 19.60 -19.63
C TYR A 421 -10.65 20.02 -20.81
N ASP A 422 -10.03 20.61 -21.84
CA ASP A 422 -10.69 20.98 -23.07
C ASP A 422 -10.74 19.79 -24.03
N LEU A 423 -11.94 19.33 -24.34
CA LEU A 423 -12.18 18.17 -25.21
C LEU A 423 -11.82 18.43 -26.68
N SER A 424 -11.71 19.72 -27.07
CA SER A 424 -11.21 20.13 -28.39
C SER A 424 -9.67 20.15 -28.46
N ARG A 425 -8.99 19.97 -27.32
CA ARG A 425 -7.52 19.93 -27.20
C ARG A 425 -7.09 18.95 -26.10
N PRO A 426 -7.50 17.66 -26.21
CA PRO A 426 -7.22 16.69 -25.18
C PRO A 426 -5.74 16.31 -25.13
N LEU A 427 -5.26 15.89 -23.96
CA LEU A 427 -3.91 15.32 -23.82
C LEU A 427 -3.75 14.05 -24.66
N ASN A 428 -4.77 13.22 -24.67
CA ASN A 428 -4.86 12.02 -25.48
C ASN A 428 -6.12 12.09 -26.35
N TYR A 429 -5.92 12.21 -27.63
CA TYR A 429 -7.00 12.28 -28.63
C TYR A 429 -7.70 10.94 -28.87
N SER A 430 -7.14 9.83 -28.37
CA SER A 430 -7.77 8.51 -28.42
C SER A 430 -8.46 8.15 -27.09
N SER A 431 -8.63 9.14 -26.18
CA SER A 431 -9.23 8.88 -24.87
C SER A 431 -10.71 8.57 -24.99
N THR A 432 -11.10 7.49 -24.34
CA THR A 432 -12.52 7.13 -24.14
C THR A 432 -13.15 7.85 -22.92
N LEU A 433 -12.38 8.62 -22.17
CA LEU A 433 -12.83 9.29 -20.97
C LEU A 433 -13.27 10.74 -21.27
N ARG A 434 -14.22 11.24 -20.47
CA ARG A 434 -14.70 12.61 -20.47
C ARG A 434 -14.53 13.24 -19.08
N PRO A 435 -14.55 14.59 -18.95
CA PRO A 435 -14.54 15.25 -17.66
C PRO A 435 -15.62 14.72 -16.72
N ARG A 436 -15.24 14.42 -15.48
CA ARG A 436 -16.16 13.91 -14.46
C ARG A 436 -15.91 14.59 -13.12
N ALA A 437 -16.96 15.09 -12.52
CA ALA A 437 -16.92 15.66 -11.18
C ALA A 437 -16.95 14.56 -10.11
N TYR A 438 -16.04 14.60 -9.14
CA TYR A 438 -15.99 13.60 -8.07
C TYR A 438 -17.06 13.84 -7.00
N TYR A 439 -17.55 15.09 -6.84
CA TYR A 439 -18.61 15.41 -5.88
C TYR A 439 -19.96 14.73 -6.21
N ASP A 440 -20.18 14.33 -7.46
CA ASP A 440 -21.38 13.60 -7.88
C ASP A 440 -21.36 12.12 -7.47
N ILE A 441 -20.19 11.58 -7.16
CA ILE A 441 -20.03 10.18 -6.78
C ILE A 441 -20.50 9.97 -5.34
N PRO A 442 -21.38 8.98 -5.07
CA PRO A 442 -21.84 8.68 -3.72
C PRO A 442 -20.71 8.35 -2.77
N ALA A 443 -20.87 8.68 -1.48
CA ALA A 443 -19.92 8.29 -0.44
C ALA A 443 -19.95 6.78 -0.17
N THR A 444 -18.81 6.23 0.24
CA THR A 444 -18.80 4.90 0.85
C THR A 444 -18.95 5.00 2.37
N ASN A 445 -19.77 4.13 2.94
CA ASN A 445 -19.96 3.95 4.37
C ASN A 445 -19.67 2.50 4.72
N GLN A 446 -18.63 2.28 5.51
CA GLN A 446 -18.26 0.95 5.97
C GLN A 446 -18.52 0.85 7.46
N LEU A 447 -19.29 -0.16 7.85
CA LEU A 447 -19.52 -0.53 9.24
C LEU A 447 -18.89 -1.89 9.50
N ALA A 448 -18.11 -1.97 10.57
CA ALA A 448 -17.56 -3.23 11.03
C ALA A 448 -17.75 -3.41 12.53
N TRP A 449 -17.83 -4.64 12.96
CA TRP A 449 -17.80 -5.05 14.36
C TRP A 449 -16.75 -6.15 14.53
N TYR A 450 -16.19 -6.25 15.72
CA TYR A 450 -15.26 -7.32 16.03
C TYR A 450 -15.34 -7.74 17.50
N ILE A 451 -14.98 -8.99 17.71
CA ILE A 451 -14.75 -9.58 19.03
C ILE A 451 -13.47 -10.41 18.98
N GLN A 452 -12.68 -10.33 20.02
CA GLN A 452 -11.44 -11.09 20.13
C GLN A 452 -11.22 -11.47 21.59
N ASP A 453 -10.78 -12.69 21.84
CA ASP A 453 -10.35 -13.15 23.16
C ASP A 453 -8.92 -13.69 23.12
N ASP A 454 -8.07 -13.11 23.94
CA ASP A 454 -6.72 -13.54 24.21
C ASP A 454 -6.73 -14.38 25.47
N ILE A 455 -6.57 -15.69 25.35
CA ILE A 455 -6.67 -16.65 26.43
C ILE A 455 -5.27 -17.16 26.77
N VAL A 456 -4.89 -17.07 28.04
CA VAL A 456 -3.65 -17.66 28.54
C VAL A 456 -3.99 -18.79 29.48
N PHE A 457 -3.42 -19.97 29.20
CA PHE A 457 -3.55 -21.17 30.02
C PHE A 457 -2.19 -21.59 30.58
N PRO A 458 -1.84 -21.25 31.82
CA PRO A 458 -0.64 -21.70 32.48
C PRO A 458 -0.81 -23.16 32.92
N ILE A 459 -0.45 -24.11 32.07
CA ILE A 459 -0.60 -25.56 32.33
C ILE A 459 0.34 -26.00 33.45
N HIS A 460 1.59 -25.52 33.41
CA HIS A 460 2.63 -25.84 34.37
C HIS A 460 3.68 -24.72 34.39
N LYS A 461 4.53 -24.67 35.43
CA LYS A 461 5.63 -23.68 35.54
C LYS A 461 6.52 -23.58 34.30
N HIS A 462 6.58 -24.65 33.51
CA HIS A 462 7.41 -24.76 32.30
C HIS A 462 6.60 -24.94 31.02
N LEU A 463 5.27 -24.73 31.05
CA LEU A 463 4.40 -24.87 29.89
C LEU A 463 3.22 -23.93 30.00
N SER A 464 3.07 -23.02 29.05
CA SER A 464 1.87 -22.22 28.90
C SER A 464 1.35 -22.27 27.47
N LEU A 465 0.05 -22.26 27.33
CA LEU A 465 -0.66 -22.17 26.08
C LEU A 465 -1.29 -20.80 25.97
N GLU A 466 -1.03 -20.10 24.89
CA GLU A 466 -1.70 -18.85 24.53
C GLU A 466 -2.59 -19.11 23.30
N LEU A 467 -3.87 -18.76 23.40
CA LEU A 467 -4.83 -18.89 22.33
C LEU A 467 -5.41 -17.50 22.04
N ASN A 468 -5.42 -17.08 20.79
CA ASN A 468 -6.07 -15.86 20.37
C ASN A 468 -7.14 -16.22 19.34
N LEU A 469 -8.40 -15.91 19.66
CA LEU A 469 -9.55 -16.16 18.80
C LEU A 469 -10.20 -14.82 18.48
N GLY A 470 -10.43 -14.56 17.21
CA GLY A 470 -11.02 -13.32 16.74
C GLY A 470 -12.04 -13.54 15.63
N LEU A 471 -13.06 -12.73 15.63
CA LEU A 471 -14.05 -12.66 14.56
C LEU A 471 -14.33 -11.20 14.24
N ARG A 472 -14.30 -10.84 12.97
CA ARG A 472 -14.70 -9.53 12.48
C ARG A 472 -15.79 -9.69 11.43
N GLY A 473 -16.79 -8.82 11.47
CA GLY A 473 -17.78 -8.68 10.41
C GLY A 473 -17.66 -7.29 9.79
N THR A 474 -17.70 -7.18 8.46
CA THR A 474 -17.61 -5.92 7.73
C THR A 474 -18.70 -5.82 6.68
N SER A 475 -19.38 -4.67 6.59
CA SER A 475 -20.47 -4.40 5.65
C SER A 475 -20.33 -3.00 5.06
N LEU A 476 -20.76 -2.79 3.81
CA LEU A 476 -20.96 -1.48 3.21
C LEU A 476 -22.44 -1.07 3.39
N LEU A 477 -22.65 0.13 3.91
CA LEU A 477 -23.99 0.69 4.16
C LEU A 477 -24.38 1.70 3.09
N GLY A 478 -25.67 1.76 2.78
CA GLY A 478 -26.22 2.77 1.87
C GLY A 478 -25.84 2.56 0.40
N LEU A 479 -25.31 1.40 0.04
CA LEU A 479 -25.00 1.04 -1.33
C LEU A 479 -26.32 0.59 -2.03
N SER A 480 -26.46 0.91 -3.32
CA SER A 480 -27.61 0.46 -4.12
C SER A 480 -27.76 -1.05 -4.07
N SER A 481 -29.00 -1.54 -4.02
CA SER A 481 -29.33 -2.98 -4.04
C SER A 481 -28.90 -3.70 -5.35
N ARG A 482 -28.53 -2.94 -6.38
CA ARG A 482 -27.95 -3.50 -7.61
C ARG A 482 -26.58 -4.15 -7.36
N TYR A 483 -25.82 -3.66 -6.37
CA TYR A 483 -24.51 -4.24 -6.06
C TYR A 483 -24.65 -5.54 -5.27
N ALA A 484 -23.98 -6.58 -5.72
CA ALA A 484 -23.98 -7.90 -5.09
C ALA A 484 -23.51 -7.88 -3.62
N ILE A 485 -22.68 -6.91 -3.24
CA ILE A 485 -22.18 -6.73 -1.87
C ILE A 485 -23.14 -5.96 -0.96
N SER A 486 -24.18 -5.34 -1.52
CA SER A 486 -25.14 -4.55 -0.74
C SER A 486 -25.87 -5.41 0.30
N GLY A 487 -25.95 -4.93 1.54
CA GLY A 487 -26.62 -5.63 2.64
C GLY A 487 -25.90 -6.89 3.15
N LYS A 488 -24.73 -7.27 2.60
CA LYS A 488 -23.95 -8.43 3.05
C LYS A 488 -22.97 -8.07 4.15
N CYS A 489 -22.72 -9.00 5.06
CA CYS A 489 -21.68 -8.93 6.07
C CYS A 489 -20.63 -10.00 5.79
N TYR A 490 -19.39 -9.57 5.57
CA TYR A 490 -18.25 -10.47 5.33
C TYR A 490 -17.54 -10.75 6.64
N LEU A 491 -17.36 -12.04 6.93
CA LEU A 491 -16.80 -12.51 8.19
C LEU A 491 -15.34 -12.93 8.03
N ASP A 492 -14.50 -12.43 8.92
CA ASP A 492 -13.06 -12.72 8.99
C ASP A 492 -12.74 -13.46 10.30
N PRO A 493 -12.88 -14.80 10.35
CA PRO A 493 -12.41 -15.59 11.48
C PRO A 493 -10.89 -15.64 11.53
N ARG A 494 -10.33 -15.55 12.75
CA ARG A 494 -8.88 -15.60 13.00
C ARG A 494 -8.60 -16.41 14.24
N ALA A 495 -7.61 -17.29 14.16
CA ALA A 495 -7.18 -18.10 15.28
C ALA A 495 -5.65 -18.18 15.30
N ASN A 496 -5.08 -18.12 16.50
CA ASN A 496 -3.67 -18.20 16.73
C ASN A 496 -3.42 -19.00 18.03
N ILE A 497 -2.52 -19.97 17.98
CA ILE A 497 -2.12 -20.78 19.12
C ILE A 497 -0.61 -20.67 19.30
N THR A 498 -0.15 -20.44 20.52
CA THR A 498 1.27 -20.42 20.87
C THR A 498 1.50 -21.31 22.09
N ILE A 499 2.40 -22.24 21.96
CA ILE A 499 2.87 -23.10 23.04
C ILE A 499 4.22 -22.57 23.50
N ASN A 500 4.32 -22.13 24.73
CA ASN A 500 5.53 -21.61 25.32
C ASN A 500 6.11 -22.59 26.34
N PHE A 501 7.42 -22.78 26.27
CA PHE A 501 8.21 -23.58 27.19
C PHE A 501 9.18 -22.65 27.95
N PRO A 502 8.73 -21.91 28.98
CA PRO A 502 9.61 -21.09 29.79
C PRO A 502 10.44 -21.95 30.73
N PHE A 503 11.74 -21.64 30.85
CA PHE A 503 12.65 -22.25 31.81
C PHE A 503 13.68 -21.23 32.29
N ALA A 504 13.63 -20.88 33.57
CA ALA A 504 14.37 -19.77 34.17
C ALA A 504 14.11 -18.45 33.41
N GLN A 505 15.13 -17.84 32.85
CA GLN A 505 15.01 -16.60 32.02
C GLN A 505 14.96 -16.91 30.51
N ASN A 506 14.78 -18.17 30.13
CA ASN A 506 14.79 -18.61 28.73
C ASN A 506 13.39 -19.01 28.29
N LYS A 507 13.14 -19.00 26.99
CA LYS A 507 11.85 -19.37 26.40
C LYS A 507 12.08 -20.08 25.05
N VAL A 508 11.40 -21.19 24.87
CA VAL A 508 11.22 -21.80 23.55
C VAL A 508 9.74 -21.73 23.22
N TYR A 509 9.37 -21.50 21.97
CA TYR A 509 7.98 -21.43 21.56
C TYR A 509 7.74 -22.06 20.19
N VAL A 510 6.54 -22.60 20.01
CA VAL A 510 5.97 -22.99 18.73
C VAL A 510 4.60 -22.35 18.61
N ALA A 511 4.32 -21.76 17.44
CA ALA A 511 3.05 -21.09 17.19
C ALA A 511 2.49 -21.50 15.82
N ALA A 512 1.18 -21.52 15.72
CA ALA A 512 0.47 -21.67 14.47
C ALA A 512 -0.68 -20.67 14.42
N ALA A 513 -0.96 -20.12 13.24
CA ALA A 513 -2.02 -19.15 13.06
C ALA A 513 -2.71 -19.36 11.71
N VAL A 514 -4.01 -19.10 11.68
CA VAL A 514 -4.84 -19.09 10.48
C VAL A 514 -5.85 -17.96 10.56
N GLY A 515 -6.13 -17.30 9.44
CA GLY A 515 -7.11 -16.22 9.43
C GLY A 515 -7.51 -15.80 8.03
N GLN A 516 -8.78 -15.40 7.92
CA GLN A 516 -9.29 -14.75 6.74
C GLN A 516 -9.24 -13.24 6.90
N HIS A 517 -8.95 -12.56 5.80
CA HIS A 517 -8.82 -11.10 5.75
C HIS A 517 -9.53 -10.59 4.52
N THR A 518 -10.33 -9.53 4.68
CA THR A 518 -11.15 -8.94 3.63
C THR A 518 -10.78 -7.48 3.39
N LYS A 519 -10.62 -7.08 2.12
CA LYS A 519 -10.50 -5.69 1.65
C LYS A 519 -11.75 -5.32 0.85
N MET A 520 -12.46 -4.29 1.31
CA MET A 520 -13.62 -3.76 0.58
C MET A 520 -13.17 -3.00 -0.67
N PRO A 521 -14.01 -2.97 -1.74
CA PRO A 521 -13.74 -2.13 -2.89
C PRO A 521 -13.67 -0.65 -2.51
N THR A 522 -12.74 0.08 -3.13
CA THR A 522 -12.60 1.53 -2.98
C THR A 522 -13.67 2.28 -3.77
N LEU A 523 -13.78 3.59 -3.54
CA LEU A 523 -14.72 4.45 -4.26
C LEU A 523 -14.51 4.40 -5.78
N LEU A 524 -13.24 4.38 -6.22
CA LEU A 524 -12.89 4.29 -7.63
C LEU A 524 -13.35 2.97 -8.28
N GLN A 525 -13.23 1.85 -7.55
CA GLN A 525 -13.64 0.52 -8.04
C GLN A 525 -15.15 0.34 -8.08
N LEU A 526 -15.88 0.96 -7.14
CA LEU A 526 -17.34 0.95 -7.12
C LEU A 526 -17.97 1.90 -8.14
N SER A 527 -17.25 2.95 -8.54
CA SER A 527 -17.76 3.99 -9.42
C SER A 527 -16.70 4.35 -10.47
N PRO A 528 -16.41 3.45 -11.41
CA PRO A 528 -15.47 3.72 -12.49
C PRO A 528 -15.99 4.83 -13.41
N ASN A 529 -15.13 5.37 -14.26
CA ASN A 529 -15.53 6.36 -15.25
C ASN A 529 -16.30 5.68 -16.40
N VAL A 530 -17.37 6.34 -16.83
CA VAL A 530 -18.08 5.99 -18.08
C VAL A 530 -17.14 6.18 -19.25
N GLN A 531 -17.20 5.26 -20.22
CA GLN A 531 -16.37 5.27 -21.42
C GLN A 531 -17.19 5.71 -22.62
N TYR A 532 -16.61 6.54 -23.44
CA TYR A 532 -17.18 7.08 -24.66
C TYR A 532 -16.39 6.53 -25.84
N MET A 533 -16.97 5.64 -26.59
CA MET A 533 -16.34 4.96 -27.71
C MET A 533 -16.72 5.66 -29.02
N ASP A 534 -15.90 6.62 -29.44
CA ASP A 534 -16.12 7.37 -30.68
C ASP A 534 -15.73 6.53 -31.89
N GLN A 535 -16.72 6.20 -32.75
CA GLN A 535 -16.53 5.43 -33.97
C GLN A 535 -16.55 6.34 -35.16
N GLN A 536 -15.68 6.08 -36.14
CA GLN A 536 -15.59 6.80 -37.41
C GLN A 536 -16.08 5.92 -38.58
N ALA A 537 -16.58 6.56 -39.64
CA ALA A 537 -16.85 5.88 -40.88
C ALA A 537 -15.52 5.43 -41.55
N LEU A 538 -15.35 4.14 -41.75
CA LEU A 538 -14.10 3.57 -42.28
C LEU A 538 -13.90 3.77 -43.79
N ASP A 539 -15.00 3.97 -44.51
CA ASP A 539 -15.08 4.00 -45.97
C ASP A 539 -15.15 5.43 -46.56
N LYS A 540 -15.21 6.45 -45.72
CA LYS A 540 -15.26 7.86 -46.17
C LYS A 540 -14.04 8.63 -45.71
N PRO A 541 -13.02 8.81 -46.57
CA PRO A 541 -11.90 9.68 -46.22
C PRO A 541 -12.40 11.13 -46.06
N VAL A 542 -11.97 11.79 -45.02
CA VAL A 542 -12.24 13.20 -44.77
C VAL A 542 -11.46 14.03 -45.79
N ALA A 543 -12.16 14.92 -46.49
CA ALA A 543 -11.52 15.77 -47.50
C ALA A 543 -10.53 16.76 -46.85
N PRO A 544 -9.48 17.20 -47.55
CA PRO A 544 -8.50 18.14 -46.95
C PRO A 544 -9.12 19.46 -46.47
N GLU A 545 -10.21 19.90 -47.07
CA GLU A 545 -10.95 21.13 -46.78
C GLU A 545 -11.93 20.98 -45.59
N ASP A 546 -12.27 19.76 -45.15
CA ASP A 546 -13.23 19.54 -44.11
C ASP A 546 -12.67 19.99 -42.76
N GLU A 547 -13.46 20.71 -41.97
CA GLU A 547 -13.19 21.16 -40.60
C GLU A 547 -13.97 20.35 -39.57
N THR A 548 -14.92 19.52 -40.02
CA THR A 548 -15.77 18.66 -39.20
C THR A 548 -15.80 17.22 -39.73
N MET A 549 -16.23 16.30 -38.87
CA MET A 549 -16.42 14.89 -39.20
C MET A 549 -17.65 14.35 -38.48
N LEU A 550 -18.38 13.44 -39.14
CA LEU A 550 -19.42 12.65 -38.47
C LEU A 550 -18.79 11.47 -37.76
N ILE A 551 -19.15 11.32 -36.49
CA ILE A 551 -18.81 10.18 -35.65
C ILE A 551 -20.05 9.56 -35.04
N TYR A 552 -19.95 8.33 -34.58
CA TYR A 552 -20.95 7.72 -33.71
C TYR A 552 -20.30 7.48 -32.34
N THR A 553 -20.85 8.09 -31.29
CA THR A 553 -20.39 7.88 -29.90
C THR A 553 -21.26 6.83 -29.24
N HIS A 554 -20.64 5.75 -28.77
CA HIS A 554 -21.28 4.75 -27.91
C HIS A 554 -20.81 4.91 -26.48
N ILE A 555 -21.78 4.88 -25.52
CA ILE A 555 -21.51 5.17 -24.10
C ILE A 555 -21.61 3.88 -23.31
N ILE A 556 -20.51 3.46 -22.73
CA ILE A 556 -20.41 2.25 -21.92
C ILE A 556 -20.22 2.62 -20.44
N ASP A 557 -21.12 2.13 -19.57
CA ASP A 557 -20.93 2.18 -18.10
C ASP A 557 -20.22 0.89 -17.63
N PRO A 558 -18.91 0.94 -17.30
CA PRO A 558 -18.14 -0.25 -16.90
C PRO A 558 -18.36 -0.62 -15.43
N THR A 559 -19.39 -0.12 -14.77
CA THR A 559 -19.69 -0.43 -13.38
C THR A 559 -19.98 -1.92 -13.21
N ASN A 560 -19.15 -2.61 -12.43
CA ASN A 560 -19.37 -4.01 -12.09
C ASN A 560 -20.21 -4.12 -10.81
N TYR A 561 -21.49 -4.41 -10.99
CA TYR A 561 -22.42 -4.61 -9.86
C TYR A 561 -22.21 -5.94 -9.13
N ASP A 562 -21.51 -6.90 -9.75
CA ASP A 562 -21.18 -8.20 -9.17
C ASP A 562 -19.82 -8.20 -8.42
N LEU A 563 -19.17 -7.05 -8.34
CA LEU A 563 -17.87 -6.91 -7.68
C LEU A 563 -17.98 -7.32 -6.19
N LEU A 564 -17.15 -8.26 -5.77
CA LEU A 564 -17.05 -8.75 -4.40
C LEU A 564 -15.79 -8.17 -3.71
N PRO A 565 -15.75 -8.17 -2.36
CA PRO A 565 -14.52 -7.82 -1.65
C PRO A 565 -13.40 -8.82 -1.94
N ALA A 566 -12.17 -8.33 -2.00
CA ALA A 566 -11.01 -9.20 -2.09
C ALA A 566 -10.76 -9.92 -0.76
N GLN A 567 -10.60 -11.25 -0.80
CA GLN A 567 -10.39 -12.08 0.38
C GLN A 567 -9.06 -12.82 0.31
N ASN A 568 -8.32 -12.84 1.41
CA ASN A 568 -7.05 -13.54 1.53
C ASN A 568 -7.09 -14.50 2.72
N LEU A 569 -6.93 -15.80 2.45
CA LEU A 569 -6.74 -16.82 3.47
C LEU A 569 -5.24 -16.96 3.75
N LYS A 570 -4.86 -16.75 5.00
CA LYS A 570 -3.49 -16.85 5.47
C LYS A 570 -3.34 -17.92 6.52
N TRP A 571 -2.21 -18.63 6.49
CA TRP A 571 -1.78 -19.44 7.61
C TRP A 571 -0.26 -19.41 7.76
N GLU A 572 0.20 -19.60 9.00
CA GLU A 572 1.63 -19.64 9.30
C GLU A 572 1.93 -20.57 10.46
N VAL A 573 3.11 -21.17 10.41
CA VAL A 573 3.70 -21.92 11.52
C VAL A 573 5.04 -21.30 11.87
N ARG A 574 5.27 -21.08 13.15
CA ARG A 574 6.44 -20.41 13.66
C ARG A 574 7.05 -21.16 14.83
N ALA A 575 8.38 -21.22 14.86
CA ALA A 575 9.15 -21.75 15.98
C ALA A 575 10.29 -20.80 16.32
N GLY A 576 10.66 -20.75 17.58
CA GLY A 576 11.78 -19.92 17.99
C GLY A 576 12.19 -20.14 19.44
N PHE A 577 13.29 -19.49 19.80
CA PHE A 577 13.78 -19.49 21.19
C PHE A 577 14.42 -18.16 21.58
N ASP A 578 14.39 -17.86 22.87
CA ASP A 578 15.21 -16.86 23.54
C ASP A 578 15.95 -17.57 24.70
N ILE A 579 17.21 -17.90 24.45
CA ILE A 579 18.05 -18.65 25.40
C ILE A 579 19.33 -17.87 25.63
N GLN A 580 19.57 -17.40 26.86
CA GLN A 580 20.76 -16.62 27.21
C GLN A 580 20.98 -15.42 26.28
N LYS A 581 19.90 -14.75 25.86
CA LYS A 581 19.87 -13.65 24.88
C LYS A 581 20.24 -14.05 23.44
N HIS A 582 20.38 -15.34 23.12
CA HIS A 582 20.33 -15.84 21.77
C HIS A 582 18.87 -15.93 21.36
N LYS A 583 18.47 -15.22 20.32
CA LYS A 583 17.10 -15.20 19.81
C LYS A 583 17.07 -15.83 18.42
N LEU A 584 16.18 -16.78 18.20
CA LEU A 584 15.88 -17.33 16.88
C LEU A 584 14.39 -17.31 16.65
N SER A 585 13.97 -16.91 15.46
CA SER A 585 12.62 -17.06 14.95
C SER A 585 12.68 -17.60 13.53
N ILE A 586 11.88 -18.61 13.24
CA ILE A 586 11.67 -19.16 11.90
C ILE A 586 10.18 -19.24 11.67
N THR A 587 9.71 -18.74 10.53
CA THR A 587 8.31 -18.73 10.14
C THR A 587 8.16 -19.29 8.73
N TYR A 588 7.32 -20.32 8.57
CA TYR A 588 6.78 -20.72 7.28
C TYR A 588 5.36 -20.16 7.14
N PHE A 589 5.01 -19.66 5.97
CA PHE A 589 3.69 -19.10 5.71
C PHE A 589 3.19 -19.41 4.32
N GLU A 590 1.86 -19.39 4.19
CA GLU A 590 1.13 -19.35 2.91
C GLU A 590 -0.01 -18.36 2.97
N GLU A 591 -0.26 -17.70 1.83
CA GLU A 591 -1.35 -16.75 1.62
C GLU A 591 -1.97 -17.01 0.25
N ASP A 592 -3.29 -17.16 0.17
CA ASP A 592 -4.04 -17.39 -1.06
C ASP A 592 -5.17 -16.37 -1.19
N MET A 593 -4.94 -15.34 -2.00
CA MET A 593 -5.91 -14.33 -2.35
C MET A 593 -6.44 -14.62 -3.75
N ARG A 594 -7.67 -15.16 -3.82
CA ARG A 594 -8.25 -15.66 -5.08
C ARG A 594 -9.05 -14.64 -5.85
N ASP A 595 -9.57 -13.63 -5.14
CA ASP A 595 -10.57 -12.68 -5.64
C ASP A 595 -10.02 -11.24 -5.62
N ALA A 596 -8.73 -11.07 -5.96
CA ALA A 596 -8.11 -9.75 -6.00
C ALA A 596 -8.68 -8.92 -7.16
N PHE A 597 -8.76 -7.61 -6.93
CA PHE A 597 -9.25 -6.68 -7.95
C PHE A 597 -8.30 -6.59 -9.14
N ARG A 598 -8.87 -6.66 -10.34
CA ARG A 598 -8.13 -6.51 -11.60
C ARG A 598 -9.04 -5.91 -12.68
N GLY A 599 -8.47 -5.14 -13.60
CA GLY A 599 -9.13 -4.81 -14.87
C GLY A 599 -9.20 -6.03 -15.76
N LEU A 600 -10.40 -6.42 -16.17
CA LEU A 600 -10.62 -7.46 -17.17
C LEU A 600 -11.24 -6.88 -18.43
N LEU A 601 -10.78 -7.36 -19.58
CA LEU A 601 -11.37 -6.99 -20.84
C LEU A 601 -12.77 -7.62 -20.97
N ARG A 602 -13.75 -6.78 -21.33
CA ARG A 602 -15.08 -7.20 -21.76
C ARG A 602 -15.25 -6.71 -23.20
N VAL A 603 -16.14 -7.35 -23.95
CA VAL A 603 -16.37 -7.05 -25.36
C VAL A 603 -17.86 -6.89 -25.56
N GLU A 604 -18.25 -5.81 -26.22
CA GLU A 604 -19.63 -5.55 -26.63
C GLU A 604 -19.69 -5.44 -28.18
N ALA A 605 -20.70 -6.01 -28.78
CA ALA A 605 -20.95 -5.84 -30.21
C ALA A 605 -21.79 -4.59 -30.44
N LEU A 606 -21.30 -3.66 -31.23
CA LEU A 606 -21.98 -2.42 -31.59
C LEU A 606 -22.42 -2.46 -33.05
N HIS A 607 -23.72 -2.27 -33.30
CA HIS A 607 -24.30 -1.99 -34.60
C HIS A 607 -24.68 -0.52 -34.65
N TYR A 608 -24.18 0.24 -35.59
CA TYR A 608 -24.40 1.69 -35.66
C TYR A 608 -24.43 2.18 -37.10
N SER A 609 -25.02 3.38 -37.29
CA SER A 609 -25.06 3.99 -38.62
C SER A 609 -24.43 5.36 -38.62
N ILE A 610 -23.62 5.70 -39.61
CA ILE A 610 -23.05 7.01 -39.88
C ILE A 610 -23.40 7.44 -41.30
N ALA A 611 -24.04 8.58 -41.46
CA ALA A 611 -24.46 9.14 -42.74
C ALA A 611 -25.27 8.13 -43.58
N GLY A 612 -26.07 7.29 -42.94
CA GLY A 612 -26.95 6.30 -43.54
C GLY A 612 -26.26 5.01 -44.02
N ASN A 613 -24.98 4.82 -43.66
CA ASN A 613 -24.29 3.53 -43.87
C ASN A 613 -24.22 2.79 -42.56
N ASP A 614 -24.53 1.50 -42.58
CA ASP A 614 -24.51 0.65 -41.40
C ASP A 614 -23.14 0.03 -41.20
N TYR A 615 -22.70 -0.02 -39.93
CA TYR A 615 -21.43 -0.59 -39.50
C TYR A 615 -21.67 -1.52 -38.34
N GLU A 616 -20.83 -2.51 -38.20
CA GLU A 616 -20.79 -3.38 -37.02
C GLU A 616 -19.34 -3.51 -36.52
N ARG A 617 -19.19 -3.58 -35.23
CA ARG A 617 -17.87 -3.62 -34.60
C ARG A 617 -17.91 -4.21 -33.22
N LEU A 618 -16.85 -4.91 -32.84
CA LEU A 618 -16.60 -5.29 -31.45
C LEU A 618 -15.87 -4.17 -30.72
N LEU A 619 -16.38 -3.80 -29.55
CA LEU A 619 -15.81 -2.78 -28.67
C LEU A 619 -15.24 -3.44 -27.42
N PRO A 620 -13.92 -3.58 -27.30
CA PRO A 620 -13.27 -4.02 -26.08
C PRO A 620 -13.17 -2.86 -25.07
N TYR A 621 -13.57 -3.12 -23.83
CA TYR A 621 -13.46 -2.16 -22.72
C TYR A 621 -13.05 -2.85 -21.41
N SER A 622 -12.48 -2.10 -20.47
CA SER A 622 -11.98 -2.65 -19.20
C SER A 622 -13.02 -2.48 -18.09
N VAL A 623 -13.24 -3.56 -17.34
CA VAL A 623 -14.11 -3.58 -16.14
C VAL A 623 -13.31 -4.07 -14.95
N THR A 624 -13.43 -3.39 -13.81
CA THR A 624 -12.83 -3.91 -12.56
C THR A 624 -13.61 -5.13 -12.08
N ALA A 625 -12.93 -6.26 -11.94
CA ALA A 625 -13.51 -7.52 -11.50
C ALA A 625 -12.62 -8.23 -10.46
N ASN A 626 -13.12 -9.31 -9.89
CA ASN A 626 -12.36 -10.20 -9.00
C ASN A 626 -11.54 -11.23 -9.81
N GLY A 627 -10.80 -10.72 -10.78
CA GLY A 627 -10.15 -11.51 -11.85
C GLY A 627 -8.70 -11.90 -11.59
N SER A 628 -8.15 -11.63 -10.40
CA SER A 628 -6.75 -11.91 -10.09
C SER A 628 -6.62 -12.86 -8.90
N ARG A 629 -5.63 -13.74 -9.00
CA ARG A 629 -5.17 -14.60 -7.90
C ARG A 629 -3.72 -14.27 -7.55
N VAL A 630 -3.45 -14.05 -6.27
CA VAL A 630 -2.10 -13.88 -5.75
C VAL A 630 -1.86 -14.93 -4.67
N TYR A 631 -0.96 -15.87 -4.96
CA TYR A 631 -0.57 -16.92 -4.02
C TYR A 631 0.88 -16.70 -3.59
N LYS A 632 1.10 -16.64 -2.28
CA LYS A 632 2.41 -16.40 -1.68
C LYS A 632 2.77 -17.54 -0.73
N GLN A 633 4.02 -17.98 -0.77
CA GLN A 633 4.58 -18.91 0.21
C GLN A 633 6.02 -18.53 0.51
N GLY A 634 6.48 -18.83 1.70
CA GLY A 634 7.85 -18.53 2.05
C GLY A 634 8.29 -18.99 3.42
N VAL A 635 9.59 -18.88 3.62
CA VAL A 635 10.26 -19.08 4.92
C VAL A 635 10.99 -17.81 5.28
N GLU A 636 10.69 -17.25 6.44
CA GLU A 636 11.39 -16.10 7.03
C GLU A 636 12.16 -16.57 8.25
N TRP A 637 13.38 -16.07 8.45
CA TRP A 637 14.16 -16.37 9.65
C TRP A 637 14.93 -15.16 10.14
N GLN A 638 15.12 -15.11 11.45
CA GLN A 638 16.01 -14.15 12.11
C GLN A 638 16.69 -14.81 13.30
N TYR A 639 18.01 -14.73 13.35
CA TYR A 639 18.82 -15.07 14.49
C TYR A 639 19.56 -13.85 15.00
N GLN A 640 19.59 -13.64 16.30
CA GLN A 640 20.31 -12.56 16.97
C GLN A 640 21.17 -13.14 18.10
N SER A 641 22.46 -12.83 18.09
CA SER A 641 23.40 -13.23 19.15
C SER A 641 23.31 -12.30 20.35
N PRO A 642 23.69 -12.73 21.56
CA PRO A 642 24.01 -11.82 22.63
C PRO A 642 25.20 -10.94 22.22
N ARG A 643 25.35 -9.80 22.88
CA ARG A 643 26.50 -8.93 22.64
C ARG A 643 27.78 -9.58 23.16
N ILE A 644 28.74 -9.81 22.30
CA ILE A 644 30.06 -10.38 22.62
C ILE A 644 30.90 -9.23 23.22
N LYS A 645 31.08 -9.26 24.53
CA LYS A 645 31.73 -8.15 25.28
C LYS A 645 33.15 -7.86 24.81
N ALA A 646 33.92 -8.89 24.45
CA ALA A 646 35.32 -8.75 24.02
C ALA A 646 35.51 -7.87 22.78
N ILE A 647 34.58 -7.96 21.84
CA ILE A 647 34.60 -7.20 20.57
C ILE A 647 33.51 -6.13 20.51
N CYS A 648 32.75 -5.95 21.59
CA CYS A 648 31.62 -5.02 21.69
C CYS A 648 30.57 -5.17 20.58
N THR A 649 30.40 -6.37 20.00
CA THR A 649 29.64 -6.65 18.79
C THR A 649 28.46 -7.57 19.05
N ARG A 650 27.33 -7.29 18.40
CA ARG A 650 26.18 -8.18 18.23
C ARG A 650 26.07 -8.56 16.76
N PHE A 651 25.78 -9.82 16.51
CA PHE A 651 25.48 -10.32 15.18
C PHE A 651 24.00 -10.61 15.03
N THR A 652 23.43 -10.18 13.90
CA THR A 652 22.08 -10.55 13.48
C THR A 652 22.18 -11.17 12.09
N VAL A 653 21.59 -12.34 11.91
CA VAL A 653 21.42 -12.98 10.61
C VAL A 653 19.92 -13.06 10.35
N ASN A 654 19.46 -12.48 9.26
CA ASN A 654 18.08 -12.61 8.84
C ASN A 654 18.00 -12.96 7.37
N GLY A 655 16.87 -13.50 6.96
CA GLY A 655 16.65 -13.82 5.55
C GLY A 655 15.24 -14.27 5.27
N ALA A 656 14.95 -14.40 3.98
CA ALA A 656 13.69 -14.95 3.51
C ALA A 656 13.87 -15.67 2.18
N TRP A 657 13.23 -16.83 2.06
CA TRP A 657 12.87 -17.42 0.79
C TRP A 657 11.41 -17.12 0.51
N LEU A 658 11.14 -16.47 -0.61
CA LEU A 658 9.80 -16.04 -1.00
C LEU A 658 9.48 -16.58 -2.40
N LYS A 659 8.26 -17.05 -2.59
CA LYS A 659 7.72 -17.41 -3.90
C LYS A 659 6.31 -16.84 -4.03
N THR A 660 6.08 -16.10 -5.10
CA THR A 660 4.80 -15.46 -5.39
C THR A 660 4.34 -15.89 -6.78
N LEU A 661 3.11 -16.39 -6.85
CA LEU A 661 2.37 -16.66 -8.08
C LEU A 661 1.34 -15.56 -8.28
N TYR A 662 1.37 -14.93 -9.43
CA TYR A 662 0.34 -14.02 -9.93
C TYR A 662 -0.34 -14.69 -11.11
N SER A 663 -1.67 -14.77 -11.09
CA SER A 663 -2.44 -15.37 -12.19
C SER A 663 -3.83 -14.73 -12.30
N ASN A 664 -4.47 -14.93 -13.45
CA ASN A 664 -5.90 -14.68 -13.58
C ASN A 664 -6.70 -15.76 -12.82
N SER A 665 -7.93 -15.45 -12.47
CA SER A 665 -8.92 -16.37 -11.87
C SER A 665 -10.09 -16.68 -12.80
N GLU A 666 -10.19 -16.03 -13.98
CA GLU A 666 -11.23 -16.17 -14.99
C GLU A 666 -10.65 -16.33 -16.39
N ARG A 667 -11.47 -16.81 -17.34
CA ARG A 667 -11.17 -16.74 -18.77
C ARG A 667 -11.05 -15.28 -19.22
N MET A 668 -10.20 -15.02 -20.18
CA MET A 668 -9.89 -13.66 -20.61
C MET A 668 -10.06 -13.48 -22.11
N PHE A 669 -10.77 -12.43 -22.50
CA PHE A 669 -10.65 -11.91 -23.86
C PHE A 669 -9.25 -11.32 -24.06
N SER A 670 -8.71 -11.47 -25.26
CA SER A 670 -7.41 -10.88 -25.59
C SER A 670 -7.43 -10.20 -26.94
N THR A 671 -6.86 -9.01 -26.97
CA THR A 671 -6.59 -8.22 -28.17
C THR A 671 -5.10 -8.04 -28.41
N GLU A 672 -4.24 -8.82 -27.71
CA GLU A 672 -2.76 -8.75 -27.84
C GLU A 672 -2.29 -8.98 -29.29
N LYS A 673 -3.00 -9.82 -30.03
CA LYS A 673 -2.73 -10.05 -31.44
C LYS A 673 -3.73 -9.23 -32.26
N SER A 674 -3.21 -8.35 -33.09
CA SER A 674 -3.98 -7.67 -34.12
C SER A 674 -3.61 -8.28 -35.45
N PRO A 675 -4.40 -9.28 -35.94
CA PRO A 675 -4.08 -9.98 -37.17
C PRO A 675 -4.22 -9.10 -38.41
N GLY A 676 -4.74 -7.88 -38.25
CA GLY A 676 -4.96 -6.94 -39.32
C GLY A 676 -6.12 -7.37 -40.24
N VAL A 677 -6.00 -7.08 -41.54
CA VAL A 677 -7.04 -7.39 -42.51
C VAL A 677 -6.75 -8.74 -43.16
N VAL A 678 -7.70 -9.66 -43.09
CA VAL A 678 -7.65 -10.99 -43.70
C VAL A 678 -8.90 -11.14 -44.59
N ASN A 679 -8.71 -11.45 -45.86
CA ASN A 679 -9.79 -11.55 -46.85
C ASN A 679 -10.70 -10.30 -46.93
N GLY A 680 -10.14 -9.11 -46.66
CA GLY A 680 -10.90 -7.85 -46.64
C GLY A 680 -11.59 -7.53 -45.32
N ILE A 681 -11.51 -8.41 -44.30
CA ILE A 681 -12.10 -8.25 -42.99
C ILE A 681 -11.03 -7.78 -41.99
N ASN A 682 -11.26 -6.68 -41.29
CA ASN A 682 -10.46 -6.33 -40.16
C ASN A 682 -10.83 -7.26 -38.97
N VAL A 683 -10.01 -8.25 -38.70
CA VAL A 683 -10.35 -9.34 -37.80
C VAL A 683 -10.71 -8.83 -36.40
N GLN A 684 -9.98 -7.84 -35.87
CA GLN A 684 -10.17 -7.34 -34.53
C GLN A 684 -11.50 -6.60 -34.35
N ASP A 685 -12.04 -6.01 -35.41
CA ASP A 685 -13.36 -5.36 -35.36
C ASP A 685 -14.50 -6.38 -35.35
N HIS A 686 -14.29 -7.58 -35.89
CA HIS A 686 -15.34 -8.59 -36.05
C HIS A 686 -15.20 -9.81 -35.14
N TYR A 687 -13.99 -10.19 -34.76
CA TYR A 687 -13.75 -11.40 -33.97
C TYR A 687 -12.72 -11.18 -32.87
N ILE A 688 -13.09 -11.49 -31.61
CA ILE A 688 -12.17 -11.47 -30.46
C ILE A 688 -12.24 -12.80 -29.72
N GLY A 689 -11.08 -13.45 -29.53
CA GLY A 689 -10.97 -14.75 -28.86
C GLY A 689 -11.09 -14.64 -27.35
N LEU A 690 -11.78 -15.60 -26.73
CA LEU A 690 -11.82 -15.87 -25.31
C LEU A 690 -10.91 -17.06 -25.02
N TYR A 691 -9.95 -16.88 -24.13
CA TYR A 691 -8.90 -17.86 -23.85
C TYR A 691 -9.00 -18.41 -22.43
N ASP A 692 -8.78 -19.72 -22.32
CA ASP A 692 -8.70 -20.43 -21.03
C ASP A 692 -7.23 -20.67 -20.70
N TRP A 693 -6.45 -19.60 -20.60
CA TRP A 693 -5.05 -19.67 -20.24
C TRP A 693 -4.77 -19.04 -18.87
N THR A 694 -3.67 -19.43 -18.30
CA THR A 694 -3.17 -18.80 -17.09
C THR A 694 -2.30 -17.60 -17.46
N ASP A 695 -2.85 -16.39 -17.40
CA ASP A 695 -2.09 -15.17 -17.58
C ASP A 695 -1.37 -14.83 -16.25
N GLY A 696 -0.08 -14.54 -16.32
CA GLY A 696 0.68 -14.16 -15.16
C GLY A 696 2.09 -14.75 -15.10
N TYR A 697 2.64 -14.79 -13.91
CA TYR A 697 4.03 -15.19 -13.69
C TYR A 697 4.29 -15.67 -12.25
N ILE A 698 5.36 -16.45 -12.09
CA ILE A 698 5.91 -16.84 -10.81
C ILE A 698 7.19 -16.03 -10.59
N ARG A 699 7.34 -15.49 -9.38
CA ARG A 699 8.59 -14.89 -8.91
C ARG A 699 9.07 -15.62 -7.67
N GLU A 700 10.38 -15.79 -7.56
CA GLU A 700 11.02 -16.49 -6.45
C GLU A 700 12.32 -15.77 -6.10
N SER A 701 12.62 -15.63 -4.81
CA SER A 701 13.88 -15.06 -4.35
C SER A 701 14.33 -15.68 -3.04
N LEU A 702 15.64 -15.74 -2.87
CA LEU A 702 16.28 -16.14 -1.62
C LEU A 702 17.29 -15.06 -1.24
N ASN A 703 16.98 -14.34 -0.17
CA ASN A 703 17.82 -13.26 0.36
C ASN A 703 18.25 -13.58 1.78
N THR A 704 19.48 -13.21 2.13
CA THR A 704 19.97 -13.30 3.52
C THR A 704 20.91 -12.15 3.83
N ASN A 705 20.84 -11.63 5.05
CA ASN A 705 21.60 -10.48 5.52
C ASN A 705 22.34 -10.85 6.81
N LEU A 706 23.62 -10.50 6.86
CA LEU A 706 24.45 -10.57 8.06
C LEU A 706 24.72 -9.14 8.52
N VAL A 707 24.25 -8.80 9.72
CA VAL A 707 24.47 -7.49 10.35
C VAL A 707 25.42 -7.66 11.53
N ALA A 708 26.47 -6.84 11.58
CA ALA A 708 27.40 -6.74 12.70
C ALA A 708 27.32 -5.35 13.33
N ASP A 709 26.71 -5.25 14.52
CA ASP A 709 26.54 -3.99 15.26
C ASP A 709 27.61 -3.88 16.35
N VAL A 710 28.53 -2.96 16.16
CA VAL A 710 29.62 -2.65 17.11
C VAL A 710 29.26 -1.38 17.86
N TYR A 711 29.17 -1.45 19.18
CA TYR A 711 28.96 -0.27 20.02
C TYR A 711 30.07 -0.10 21.04
N ILE A 712 30.86 0.96 20.92
CA ILE A 712 31.96 1.28 21.82
C ILE A 712 31.57 2.45 22.69
N GLN A 713 30.98 2.13 23.86
CA GLN A 713 30.40 3.10 24.80
C GLN A 713 31.43 4.15 25.24
N LYS A 714 32.68 3.76 25.50
CA LYS A 714 33.76 4.67 26.00
C LYS A 714 33.98 5.88 25.11
N ILE A 715 33.80 5.70 23.80
CA ILE A 715 34.02 6.77 22.82
C ILE A 715 32.73 7.19 22.13
N GLY A 716 31.56 6.64 22.52
CA GLY A 716 30.26 6.96 21.90
C GLY A 716 30.22 6.66 20.41
N LEU A 717 30.78 5.54 19.98
CA LEU A 717 30.84 5.13 18.57
C LEU A 717 29.98 3.90 18.36
N THR A 718 29.05 3.99 17.39
CA THR A 718 28.27 2.87 16.86
C THR A 718 28.63 2.64 15.40
N VAL A 719 28.92 1.41 15.04
CA VAL A 719 29.22 1.00 13.65
C VAL A 719 28.35 -0.20 13.33
N SER A 720 27.58 -0.14 12.26
CA SER A 720 26.86 -1.28 11.69
C SER A 720 27.40 -1.60 10.31
N ALA A 721 27.84 -2.83 10.13
CA ALA A 721 28.20 -3.39 8.85
C ALA A 721 27.15 -4.43 8.46
N THR A 722 26.49 -4.24 7.32
CA THR A 722 25.49 -5.16 6.80
C THR A 722 25.97 -5.77 5.49
N PHE A 723 26.18 -7.06 5.48
CA PHE A 723 26.42 -7.81 4.27
C PHE A 723 25.10 -8.40 3.77
N GLU A 724 24.56 -7.81 2.73
CA GLU A 724 23.32 -8.22 2.08
C GLU A 724 23.64 -9.17 0.93
N THR A 725 22.94 -10.29 0.87
CA THR A 725 23.09 -11.25 -0.21
C THR A 725 21.74 -11.64 -0.79
N THR A 726 21.63 -11.55 -2.10
CA THR A 726 20.60 -12.25 -2.88
C THR A 726 21.26 -13.49 -3.47
N ILE A 727 20.87 -14.66 -3.01
CA ILE A 727 21.43 -15.93 -3.50
C ILE A 727 20.94 -16.17 -4.93
N PHE A 728 19.66 -15.93 -5.17
CA PHE A 728 19.06 -15.89 -6.51
C PHE A 728 17.75 -15.13 -6.51
N THR A 729 17.40 -14.61 -7.69
CA THR A 729 16.04 -14.19 -8.03
C THR A 729 15.63 -14.90 -9.30
N ALA A 730 14.46 -15.52 -9.32
CA ALA A 730 13.96 -16.21 -10.49
C ALA A 730 12.57 -15.71 -10.88
N SER A 731 12.30 -15.74 -12.18
CA SER A 731 10.98 -15.45 -12.74
C SER A 731 10.64 -16.48 -13.81
N LYS A 732 9.35 -16.83 -13.88
CA LYS A 732 8.79 -17.68 -14.91
C LYS A 732 7.44 -17.12 -15.31
N THR A 733 7.25 -16.81 -16.60
CA THR A 733 5.92 -16.52 -17.15
C THR A 733 5.13 -17.82 -17.21
N LEU A 734 3.84 -17.77 -16.87
CA LEU A 734 2.98 -18.95 -16.94
C LEU A 734 2.74 -19.36 -18.38
N GLU A 735 2.67 -20.65 -18.62
CA GLU A 735 2.43 -21.20 -19.95
C GLU A 735 1.00 -20.87 -20.40
N LYS A 736 0.90 -20.29 -21.59
CA LYS A 736 -0.37 -19.96 -22.23
C LYS A 736 -0.65 -20.94 -23.36
N ASN A 737 -1.89 -21.43 -23.41
CA ASN A 737 -2.37 -22.12 -24.59
C ASN A 737 -2.88 -21.06 -25.59
N GLY A 738 -2.17 -20.86 -26.68
CA GLY A 738 -2.50 -19.83 -27.66
C GLY A 738 -3.83 -20.04 -28.41
N ARG A 739 -4.52 -21.14 -28.18
CA ARG A 739 -5.79 -21.45 -28.85
C ARG A 739 -6.96 -20.88 -28.04
N PRO A 740 -7.89 -20.12 -28.67
CA PRO A 740 -9.10 -19.69 -27.98
C PRO A 740 -10.02 -20.89 -27.68
N VAL A 741 -10.81 -20.80 -26.63
CA VAL A 741 -11.88 -21.76 -26.28
C VAL A 741 -13.17 -21.39 -26.98
N GLU A 742 -13.43 -20.08 -27.03
CA GLU A 742 -14.57 -19.44 -27.64
C GLU A 742 -14.13 -18.16 -28.34
N TYR A 743 -14.98 -17.58 -29.16
CA TYR A 743 -14.79 -16.25 -29.72
C TYR A 743 -16.14 -15.52 -29.77
N ILE A 744 -16.10 -14.19 -29.71
CA ILE A 744 -17.27 -13.35 -29.92
C ILE A 744 -17.25 -12.83 -31.36
N SER A 745 -18.43 -12.78 -31.99
CA SER A 745 -18.63 -12.22 -33.35
C SER A 745 -19.36 -10.87 -33.26
N SER A 746 -19.01 -9.93 -34.17
CA SER A 746 -19.74 -8.66 -34.28
C SER A 746 -21.16 -8.88 -34.86
N ASP A 747 -21.38 -9.93 -35.66
CA ASP A 747 -22.65 -10.18 -36.38
C ASP A 747 -23.83 -10.33 -35.42
N ASP A 748 -23.62 -11.02 -34.29
CA ASP A 748 -24.70 -11.33 -33.33
C ASP A 748 -24.36 -10.99 -31.87
N GLY A 749 -23.11 -10.62 -31.58
CA GLY A 749 -22.63 -10.31 -30.24
C GLY A 749 -22.56 -11.51 -29.30
N LEU A 750 -22.62 -12.73 -29.81
CA LEU A 750 -22.65 -13.96 -29.04
C LEU A 750 -21.29 -14.66 -29.00
N LEU A 751 -21.08 -15.46 -27.97
CA LEU A 751 -19.96 -16.37 -27.87
C LEU A 751 -20.21 -17.63 -28.67
N HIS A 752 -19.27 -17.94 -29.55
CA HIS A 752 -19.24 -19.15 -30.38
C HIS A 752 -18.10 -20.07 -29.92
N PRO A 753 -18.30 -21.39 -29.87
CA PRO A 753 -17.25 -22.33 -29.55
C PRO A 753 -16.17 -22.32 -30.65
N TYR A 754 -14.90 -22.30 -30.27
CA TYR A 754 -13.76 -22.39 -31.17
C TYR A 754 -13.42 -23.86 -31.43
N ASP A 755 -14.12 -24.48 -32.41
CA ASP A 755 -14.00 -25.88 -32.72
C ASP A 755 -13.09 -26.14 -33.98
N ALA A 756 -13.07 -27.36 -34.45
CA ALA A 756 -12.29 -27.74 -35.63
C ALA A 756 -12.80 -27.08 -36.93
N ILE A 757 -14.04 -26.62 -36.97
CA ILE A 757 -14.61 -25.89 -38.12
C ILE A 757 -14.10 -24.46 -38.08
N ALA A 758 -14.18 -23.80 -36.94
CA ALA A 758 -13.63 -22.45 -36.75
C ALA A 758 -12.13 -22.39 -37.07
N GLU A 759 -11.37 -23.42 -36.71
CA GLU A 759 -9.92 -23.50 -36.99
C GLU A 759 -9.58 -23.62 -38.46
N GLN A 760 -10.52 -24.10 -39.31
CA GLN A 760 -10.34 -24.16 -40.75
C GLN A 760 -10.65 -22.84 -41.46
N ASP A 761 -11.39 -21.94 -40.82
CA ASP A 761 -11.67 -20.62 -41.34
C ASP A 761 -10.38 -19.77 -41.34
N PRO A 762 -9.96 -19.21 -42.49
CA PRO A 762 -8.73 -18.42 -42.61
C PRO A 762 -8.71 -17.17 -41.70
N VAL A 763 -9.89 -16.59 -41.40
CA VAL A 763 -10.05 -15.41 -40.57
C VAL A 763 -9.94 -15.81 -39.11
N LEU A 764 -10.74 -16.77 -38.64
CA LEU A 764 -10.76 -17.23 -37.26
C LEU A 764 -9.46 -17.92 -36.84
N LYS A 765 -8.77 -18.59 -37.75
CA LYS A 765 -7.44 -19.18 -37.52
C LYS A 765 -6.42 -18.15 -37.02
N THR A 766 -6.56 -16.90 -37.40
CA THR A 766 -5.65 -15.83 -36.97
C THR A 766 -5.78 -15.46 -35.50
N LEU A 767 -6.84 -15.93 -34.84
CA LEU A 767 -6.99 -15.80 -33.38
C LEU A 767 -6.04 -16.72 -32.62
N ILE A 768 -5.41 -17.71 -33.24
CA ILE A 768 -4.41 -18.57 -32.60
C ILE A 768 -3.12 -17.78 -32.41
N PHE A 769 -2.65 -17.75 -31.18
CA PHE A 769 -1.34 -17.21 -30.78
C PHE A 769 -0.29 -18.29 -30.95
N ASP A 770 0.77 -17.98 -31.67
CA ASP A 770 1.95 -18.83 -31.77
C ASP A 770 3.03 -18.26 -30.77
N TYR A 771 3.08 -18.83 -29.62
CA TYR A 771 4.00 -18.37 -28.58
C TYR A 771 5.38 -19.00 -28.73
N ASN A 772 6.43 -18.19 -28.61
CA ASN A 772 7.78 -18.73 -28.46
C ASN A 772 7.90 -19.40 -27.08
N LEU A 773 8.11 -20.71 -27.08
CA LEU A 773 8.20 -21.50 -25.83
C LEU A 773 9.31 -21.03 -24.90
N GLY A 774 10.39 -20.45 -25.44
CA GLY A 774 11.48 -19.88 -24.64
C GLY A 774 11.07 -18.71 -23.72
N GLN A 775 9.94 -18.05 -23.98
CA GLN A 775 9.42 -17.00 -23.09
C GLN A 775 8.85 -17.56 -21.77
N PHE A 776 8.48 -18.84 -21.75
CA PHE A 776 7.94 -19.52 -20.56
C PHE A 776 9.02 -20.22 -19.73
N GLU A 777 10.28 -20.18 -20.17
CA GLU A 777 11.38 -20.73 -19.40
C GLU A 777 11.64 -19.93 -18.12
N ARG A 778 12.06 -20.66 -17.08
CA ARG A 778 12.48 -20.03 -15.82
C ARG A 778 13.79 -19.28 -16.04
N ARG A 779 13.78 -17.98 -15.86
CA ARG A 779 14.96 -17.12 -15.89
C ARG A 779 15.45 -16.88 -14.47
N THR A 780 16.72 -17.16 -14.23
CA THR A 780 17.33 -16.99 -12.90
C THR A 780 18.46 -15.98 -12.98
N ILE A 781 18.40 -14.98 -12.13
CA ILE A 781 19.46 -14.02 -11.86
C ILE A 781 20.27 -14.57 -10.68
N PRO A 782 21.56 -14.87 -10.85
CA PRO A 782 22.38 -15.48 -9.82
C PRO A 782 22.78 -14.47 -8.73
N PHE A 783 23.64 -14.92 -7.85
CA PHE A 783 24.14 -14.22 -6.67
C PHE A 783 24.43 -12.72 -6.90
N ALA A 784 24.04 -11.92 -5.90
CA ALA A 784 24.48 -10.56 -5.71
C ALA A 784 24.79 -10.32 -4.23
N GLY A 785 25.91 -9.72 -3.93
CA GLY A 785 26.34 -9.41 -2.57
C GLY A 785 26.77 -7.95 -2.43
N PHE A 786 26.30 -7.28 -1.37
CA PHE A 786 26.61 -5.88 -1.10
C PHE A 786 27.06 -5.69 0.35
N LEU A 787 28.05 -4.83 0.56
CA LEU A 787 28.43 -4.39 1.89
C LEU A 787 27.93 -2.97 2.12
N ASN A 788 27.08 -2.78 3.12
CA ASN A 788 26.62 -1.48 3.59
C ASN A 788 27.28 -1.15 4.92
N LEU A 789 27.68 0.09 5.11
CA LEU A 789 28.34 0.56 6.34
C LEU A 789 27.63 1.80 6.88
N ARG A 790 27.36 1.80 8.19
CA ARG A 790 26.84 2.96 8.93
C ARG A 790 27.71 3.23 10.13
N VAL A 791 28.06 4.48 10.33
CA VAL A 791 28.91 4.93 11.43
C VAL A 791 28.25 6.11 12.11
N GLN A 792 27.95 5.99 13.39
CA GLN A 792 27.41 7.07 14.21
C GLN A 792 28.37 7.39 15.36
N LYS A 793 28.67 8.66 15.54
CA LYS A 793 29.57 9.16 16.56
C LYS A 793 28.86 10.22 17.42
N SER A 794 28.78 10.00 18.71
CA SER A 794 28.39 11.03 19.68
C SER A 794 29.56 11.99 19.87
N ILE A 795 29.41 13.22 19.41
CA ILE A 795 30.43 14.28 19.53
C ILE A 795 30.31 14.91 20.93
N THR A 796 29.09 15.14 21.37
CA THR A 796 28.76 15.63 22.69
C THR A 796 27.55 14.87 23.24
N LYS A 797 27.11 15.17 24.50
CA LYS A 797 25.89 14.59 25.07
C LYS A 797 24.62 15.00 24.31
N PHE A 798 24.68 16.08 23.52
CA PHE A 798 23.56 16.66 22.79
C PHE A 798 23.75 16.66 21.27
N ALA A 799 24.88 16.16 20.75
CA ALA A 799 25.16 16.17 19.30
C ALA A 799 25.72 14.83 18.82
N ASN A 800 25.09 14.26 17.80
CA ASN A 800 25.54 13.06 17.11
C ASN A 800 25.73 13.35 15.61
N VAL A 801 26.79 12.81 15.04
CA VAL A 801 27.05 12.83 13.60
C VAL A 801 27.05 11.39 13.10
N ALA A 802 26.41 11.16 11.98
CA ALA A 802 26.33 9.84 11.38
C ALA A 802 26.66 9.90 9.88
N LEU A 803 27.31 8.86 9.39
CA LEU A 803 27.65 8.64 7.99
C LEU A 803 27.19 7.26 7.58
N TYR A 804 26.70 7.12 6.36
CA TYR A 804 26.39 5.81 5.80
C TYR A 804 26.82 5.71 4.35
N VAL A 805 27.20 4.50 3.97
CA VAL A 805 27.54 4.12 2.59
C VAL A 805 26.84 2.80 2.29
N ASN A 806 25.95 2.81 1.33
CA ASN A 806 25.37 1.60 0.78
C ASN A 806 26.21 1.14 -0.41
N ARG A 807 26.37 -0.18 -0.55
CA ARG A 807 27.15 -0.81 -1.62
C ARG A 807 28.61 -0.35 -1.65
N LEU A 808 29.23 -0.26 -0.47
CA LEU A 808 30.69 -0.01 -0.35
C LEU A 808 31.47 -1.11 -1.09
N LEU A 809 31.00 -2.35 -1.07
CA LEU A 809 31.46 -3.44 -1.92
C LEU A 809 30.25 -3.94 -2.72
N ASP A 810 30.49 -4.21 -4.00
CA ASP A 810 29.55 -4.77 -4.96
C ASP A 810 30.14 -6.04 -5.57
N VAL A 811 29.49 -7.16 -5.36
CA VAL A 811 29.88 -8.49 -5.85
C VAL A 811 28.72 -9.07 -6.65
N GLN A 812 28.72 -8.87 -7.94
CA GLN A 812 27.67 -9.34 -8.85
C GLN A 812 28.32 -10.07 -10.05
N PRO A 813 28.47 -11.39 -10.02
CA PRO A 813 29.00 -12.15 -11.15
C PRO A 813 28.18 -11.94 -12.41
N ASP A 814 28.86 -11.88 -13.55
CA ASP A 814 28.23 -11.89 -14.86
C ASP A 814 27.47 -13.21 -15.07
N TYR A 815 26.41 -13.17 -15.83
CA TYR A 815 25.63 -14.38 -16.13
C TYR A 815 25.10 -14.37 -17.56
N PRO A 816 24.96 -15.56 -18.16
CA PRO A 816 24.45 -15.69 -19.52
C PRO A 816 22.91 -15.56 -19.57
N VAL A 817 22.42 -14.89 -20.60
CA VAL A 817 20.99 -14.84 -20.95
C VAL A 817 20.84 -15.22 -22.42
N SER A 818 19.87 -16.06 -22.72
CA SER A 818 19.52 -16.40 -24.10
C SER A 818 18.94 -15.18 -24.81
N GLY A 819 19.58 -14.73 -25.89
CA GLY A 819 19.07 -13.65 -26.72
C GLY A 819 17.93 -14.11 -27.63
N ALA A 820 17.17 -13.17 -28.19
CA ALA A 820 16.02 -13.42 -29.06
C ALA A 820 16.38 -14.26 -30.32
N ASN A 821 17.64 -14.26 -30.75
CA ASN A 821 18.14 -14.97 -31.90
C ASN A 821 18.86 -16.30 -31.60
N GLY A 822 18.66 -16.86 -30.37
CA GLY A 822 19.30 -18.09 -29.92
C GLY A 822 20.79 -17.93 -29.52
N GLY A 823 21.34 -16.72 -29.59
CA GLY A 823 22.67 -16.42 -29.10
C GLY A 823 22.69 -16.20 -27.58
N THR A 824 23.84 -16.42 -26.96
CA THR A 824 24.03 -16.14 -25.51
C THR A 824 24.65 -14.76 -25.34
N VAL A 825 24.00 -13.90 -24.54
CA VAL A 825 24.51 -12.56 -24.16
C VAL A 825 24.90 -12.62 -22.69
N MET A 826 26.13 -12.18 -22.39
CA MET A 826 26.57 -12.03 -20.99
C MET A 826 26.05 -10.71 -20.43
N ILE A 827 25.32 -10.78 -19.33
CA ILE A 827 24.83 -9.60 -18.62
C ILE A 827 25.83 -9.24 -17.52
N HIS A 828 26.41 -8.05 -17.65
CA HIS A 828 27.23 -7.43 -16.64
C HIS A 828 26.37 -6.52 -15.73
N ARG A 829 26.52 -6.66 -14.41
CA ARG A 829 25.78 -5.89 -13.42
C ARG A 829 26.76 -5.11 -12.54
N THR A 830 26.47 -3.85 -12.31
CA THR A 830 27.19 -2.99 -11.36
C THR A 830 26.19 -2.10 -10.62
N ALA A 831 26.45 -1.82 -9.36
CA ALA A 831 25.69 -0.89 -8.57
C ALA A 831 26.62 0.18 -7.98
N SER A 832 26.32 1.45 -8.23
CA SER A 832 27.12 2.56 -7.71
C SER A 832 26.98 2.67 -6.20
N PRO A 833 28.06 3.06 -5.49
CA PRO A 833 27.97 3.39 -4.06
C PRO A 833 27.03 4.57 -3.83
N TYR A 834 26.24 4.48 -2.77
CA TYR A 834 25.37 5.56 -2.33
C TYR A 834 25.70 5.95 -0.90
N PHE A 835 25.86 7.23 -0.62
CA PHE A 835 26.27 7.70 0.69
C PHE A 835 25.53 8.94 1.13
N GLY A 836 25.48 9.15 2.43
CA GLY A 836 24.90 10.33 3.04
C GLY A 836 25.40 10.56 4.45
N MET A 837 25.06 11.75 4.96
CA MET A 837 25.41 12.17 6.30
C MET A 837 24.20 12.73 7.05
N GLU A 838 24.26 12.64 8.36
CA GLU A 838 23.23 13.13 9.26
C GLU A 838 23.84 13.78 10.50
N ILE A 839 23.23 14.86 10.95
CA ILE A 839 23.55 15.54 12.21
C ILE A 839 22.27 15.58 13.04
N ASN A 840 22.33 15.04 14.25
CA ASN A 840 21.24 15.07 15.23
C ASN A 840 21.65 15.91 16.44
N LEU A 841 20.80 16.85 16.84
CA LEU A 841 20.95 17.70 18.00
C LEU A 841 19.79 17.44 18.98
N ASN A 842 20.11 17.23 20.25
CA ASN A 842 19.14 17.05 21.36
C ASN A 842 19.53 18.01 22.50
N ILE A 843 19.02 19.27 22.46
CA ILE A 843 19.42 20.39 23.33
C ILE A 843 18.40 20.62 24.43
#